data_d5e97fa62648b661b5aae6fc3e13a110
#
_entry.id   d5e97fa62648b661b5aae6fc3e13a110
#
_cell.length_a   1.000
_cell.length_b   1.000
_cell.length_c   1.000
_cell.angle_alpha   90.00
_cell.angle_beta   90.00
_cell.angle_gamma   90.00
#
_symmetry.space_group_name_H-M   'P 1'
#
loop_
_entity.id
_entity.type
_entity.pdbx_description
1 polymer ?
#
loop_
_entity_poly.entity_id
_entity_poly.type
_entity_poly.pdbx_seq_one_letter_code
_entity_poly.pdbx_strand_id
1 'polypeptide(L)'
;MRARILNASAGSGKTYQLAYKYVRDVVEQPTLYRHILAVTFTNKATEEMKSRILSEIHTLASGGKSGYLASLCTELSLDERTVRTRAREARTRILHDYSRFTILTIDTFFQRILRAFIQELGLDLNYNVEIETASVLSKSADALVEQIRIDEELQRWLTAFVQERIEDGKRWDVREGILALGNEIFKESNRETLSAERSKAELDRIVGKATGRAKAGKKEFQELGVRAMNLMNTAGVTTADFTGKSRSFAGYFAAAAAGEIKAPTATVRKMSATTEGWCAKDSPALPLVAELQPLLAELCARYDRSIRFWNTTDLLRENYRSFALLQDLYGKVRQMCSDENVMMLSETKNILSEFIRHNDAPFIYEKVGNRYDRFMIDEFQDTSTREWENFLPLLGNAMAQSEQTSVLIVGDIKQSIYRWRGGDWEILHRRAARELGEASTETIHLKENFRSLPLVVEFNNRMIGKVVESDNTALNQLLAQAPPHALGGKAREELRDTLQEAYCEHAQSARKKGLHPGYVNITHYAGEPPLIERIKALVNKGFRPKDMMILVRSGTDGTKVASALLDFKRRNTDPRYRFDVMTQEALIVGTAPISSFVIACLKLAMNPADSLSRAIYNHFSAKPSFDAELTEEEVVFLKSLRLFPPEEAFERIVMRYDLQERREEIAYLQAVHEQIINFCAGRVADIPLFLKWWDEQGSGRSLSVEQGETTIEITTIHKAKGLEKKVVLIPYCNWTLNPKSSGLSANIVWAEGTDGELEGIGRFPVRYKTSMGESLFSADYYREMIYAHVDNINLLYVALTRAVESLHIFIPQKGAKGPNVGQLILQNIAPEDGTVRLDGLEGSYSRDEAAETYEFGEFAGPEPDTHRKAKAAHVLLGDYPTSEPQLQLRLQSASQQ
;
A
#
# COMPACT_ATOMS: atom_id res chain seq x y z
N MET A 1 23.36 -22.69 15.50
CA MET A 1 22.22 -22.13 14.74
C MET A 1 22.72 -21.59 13.42
N ARG A 2 22.14 -22.03 12.27
CA ARG A 2 22.58 -21.63 10.92
C ARG A 2 21.79 -20.47 10.36
N ALA A 3 20.56 -20.30 10.83
CA ALA A 3 19.73 -19.15 10.52
C ALA A 3 19.34 -18.37 11.80
N ARG A 4 19.19 -17.06 11.69
CA ARG A 4 18.72 -16.19 12.75
C ARG A 4 17.64 -15.25 12.23
N ILE A 5 16.50 -15.21 12.90
CA ILE A 5 15.38 -14.31 12.61
C ILE A 5 15.31 -13.28 13.74
N LEU A 6 15.45 -11.99 13.41
CA LEU A 6 15.30 -10.89 14.35
C LEU A 6 13.93 -10.25 14.16
N ASN A 7 13.02 -10.48 15.08
CA ASN A 7 11.77 -9.76 15.19
C ASN A 7 12.05 -8.42 15.87
N ALA A 8 12.11 -7.37 15.08
CA ALA A 8 12.70 -6.11 15.48
C ALA A 8 11.70 -4.96 15.33
N SER A 9 11.02 -4.58 16.41
CA SER A 9 10.04 -3.49 16.45
C SER A 9 10.60 -2.14 15.96
N ALA A 10 9.73 -1.15 15.71
CA ALA A 10 10.15 0.18 15.27
C ALA A 10 11.13 0.83 16.28
N GLY A 11 12.25 1.38 15.79
CA GLY A 11 13.25 2.03 16.65
C GLY A 11 14.14 1.09 17.44
N SER A 12 14.06 -0.25 17.23
CA SER A 12 14.87 -1.26 17.96
C SER A 12 16.31 -1.40 17.46
N GLY A 13 16.71 -0.62 16.45
CA GLY A 13 18.06 -0.66 15.90
C GLY A 13 18.28 -1.76 14.85
N LYS A 14 17.27 -2.14 14.08
CA LYS A 14 17.37 -3.11 12.95
C LYS A 14 18.59 -2.90 12.08
N THR A 15 18.70 -1.71 11.48
CA THR A 15 19.82 -1.36 10.58
C THR A 15 21.17 -1.33 11.31
N TYR A 16 21.18 -1.03 12.62
CA TYR A 16 22.38 -1.13 13.45
C TYR A 16 22.85 -2.58 13.57
N GLN A 17 21.94 -3.52 13.88
CA GLN A 17 22.26 -4.94 14.03
C GLN A 17 22.72 -5.57 12.71
N LEU A 18 22.06 -5.24 11.60
CA LEU A 18 22.49 -5.67 10.26
C LEU A 18 23.88 -5.15 9.90
N ALA A 19 24.11 -3.85 10.07
CA ALA A 19 25.41 -3.25 9.79
C ALA A 19 26.51 -3.81 10.72
N TYR A 20 26.20 -4.01 12.01
CA TYR A 20 27.11 -4.61 12.95
C TYR A 20 27.51 -6.03 12.51
N LYS A 21 26.54 -6.88 12.17
CA LYS A 21 26.81 -8.25 11.71
C LYS A 21 27.65 -8.26 10.44
N TYR A 22 27.33 -7.36 9.48
CA TYR A 22 28.13 -7.22 8.27
C TYR A 22 29.60 -6.82 8.58
N VAL A 23 29.79 -5.78 9.40
CA VAL A 23 31.11 -5.32 9.82
C VAL A 23 31.88 -6.39 10.59
N ARG A 24 31.19 -7.12 11.48
CA ARG A 24 31.77 -8.23 12.23
C ARG A 24 32.31 -9.33 11.30
N ASP A 25 31.50 -9.75 10.32
CA ASP A 25 31.87 -10.82 9.40
C ASP A 25 33.06 -10.39 8.51
N VAL A 26 33.09 -9.12 8.08
CA VAL A 26 34.18 -8.58 7.27
C VAL A 26 35.44 -8.30 8.11
N VAL A 27 35.34 -7.98 9.40
CA VAL A 27 36.48 -7.87 10.31
C VAL A 27 37.04 -9.27 10.68
N GLU A 28 36.17 -10.26 10.84
CA GLU A 28 36.60 -11.65 11.03
C GLU A 28 37.41 -12.15 9.83
N GLN A 29 36.90 -11.90 8.61
CA GLN A 29 37.56 -12.29 7.36
C GLN A 29 37.38 -11.16 6.30
N PRO A 30 38.43 -10.34 6.04
CA PRO A 30 38.34 -9.17 5.12
C PRO A 30 37.94 -9.48 3.67
N THR A 31 38.04 -10.72 3.22
CA THR A 31 37.64 -11.16 1.88
C THR A 31 36.16 -11.52 1.76
N LEU A 32 35.51 -11.74 2.90
CA LEU A 32 34.12 -12.26 2.94
C LEU A 32 33.09 -11.32 2.32
N TYR A 33 33.38 -10.00 2.22
CA TYR A 33 32.45 -9.03 1.60
C TYR A 33 31.99 -9.45 0.19
N ARG A 34 32.79 -10.22 -0.53
CA ARG A 34 32.46 -10.75 -1.88
C ARG A 34 31.35 -11.80 -1.84
N HIS A 35 31.23 -12.48 -0.72
CA HIS A 35 30.31 -13.61 -0.49
C HIS A 35 29.13 -13.26 0.43
N ILE A 36 28.98 -11.97 0.78
CA ILE A 36 27.84 -11.48 1.53
C ILE A 36 26.85 -10.83 0.56
N LEU A 37 25.60 -11.31 0.59
CA LEU A 37 24.46 -10.65 -0.03
C LEU A 37 23.62 -10.00 1.05
N ALA A 38 23.50 -8.68 1.05
CA ALA A 38 22.53 -7.94 1.84
C ALA A 38 21.45 -7.37 0.95
N VAL A 39 20.20 -7.66 1.26
CA VAL A 39 19.05 -7.15 0.48
C VAL A 39 18.08 -6.36 1.34
N THR A 40 17.51 -5.34 0.74
CA THR A 40 16.51 -4.45 1.34
C THR A 40 15.32 -4.27 0.42
N PHE A 41 14.23 -3.67 0.91
CA PHE A 41 13.03 -3.46 0.09
C PHE A 41 13.10 -2.20 -0.80
N THR A 42 13.87 -1.15 -0.42
CA THR A 42 13.92 0.13 -1.14
C THR A 42 15.34 0.57 -1.45
N ASN A 43 15.53 1.31 -2.55
CA ASN A 43 16.83 1.90 -2.92
C ASN A 43 17.37 2.81 -1.81
N LYS A 44 16.51 3.62 -1.16
CA LYS A 44 16.91 4.49 -0.05
C LYS A 44 17.48 3.70 1.12
N ALA A 45 16.83 2.59 1.52
CA ALA A 45 17.34 1.72 2.57
C ALA A 45 18.66 1.05 2.18
N THR A 46 18.83 0.68 0.90
CA THR A 46 20.07 0.14 0.35
C THR A 46 21.22 1.14 0.48
N GLU A 47 21.01 2.41 0.10
CA GLU A 47 22.00 3.45 0.20
C GLU A 47 22.36 3.78 1.66
N GLU A 48 21.36 3.85 2.53
CA GLU A 48 21.57 4.07 3.96
C GLU A 48 22.39 2.94 4.59
N MET A 49 22.10 1.69 4.25
CA MET A 49 22.87 0.52 4.72
C MET A 49 24.30 0.55 4.22
N LYS A 50 24.53 0.81 2.92
CA LYS A 50 25.88 0.97 2.34
C LYS A 50 26.67 2.06 3.04
N SER A 51 26.08 3.24 3.17
CA SER A 51 26.70 4.39 3.81
C SER A 51 27.09 4.10 5.26
N ARG A 52 26.20 3.46 6.01
CA ARG A 52 26.44 3.08 7.42
C ARG A 52 27.57 2.08 7.55
N ILE A 53 27.56 0.99 6.77
CA ILE A 53 28.60 -0.04 6.81
C ILE A 53 29.96 0.55 6.44
N LEU A 54 30.04 1.33 5.36
CA LEU A 54 31.30 1.97 4.93
C LEU A 54 31.81 2.99 5.95
N SER A 55 30.91 3.80 6.53
CA SER A 55 31.26 4.78 7.56
C SER A 55 31.83 4.10 8.82
N GLU A 56 31.23 3.00 9.26
CA GLU A 56 31.71 2.26 10.43
C GLU A 56 33.08 1.57 10.17
N ILE A 57 33.23 0.93 9.00
CA ILE A 57 34.50 0.34 8.59
C ILE A 57 35.57 1.43 8.49
N HIS A 58 35.25 2.62 7.94
CA HIS A 58 36.16 3.76 7.86
C HIS A 58 36.56 4.26 9.25
N THR A 59 35.59 4.43 10.16
CA THR A 59 35.82 4.88 11.53
C THR A 59 36.75 3.92 12.29
N LEU A 60 36.54 2.61 12.19
CA LEU A 60 37.40 1.59 12.76
C LEU A 60 38.82 1.65 12.16
N ALA A 61 38.91 1.77 10.82
CA ALA A 61 40.18 1.78 10.09
C ALA A 61 41.03 3.02 10.39
N SER A 62 40.39 4.20 10.60
CA SER A 62 41.05 5.46 10.89
C SER A 62 41.36 5.71 12.37
N GLY A 63 41.01 4.78 13.25
CA GLY A 63 41.27 4.91 14.70
C GLY A 63 40.20 5.74 15.45
N GLY A 64 39.09 6.08 14.80
CA GLY A 64 37.96 6.83 15.38
C GLY A 64 37.21 6.05 16.47
N LYS A 65 36.32 6.74 17.18
CA LYS A 65 35.42 6.12 18.17
C LYS A 65 34.25 5.45 17.44
N SER A 66 34.22 4.12 17.40
CA SER A 66 33.10 3.34 16.87
C SER A 66 32.35 2.66 18.02
N GLY A 67 31.02 2.67 17.95
CA GLY A 67 30.16 1.94 18.88
C GLY A 67 30.27 0.42 18.77
N TYR A 68 30.86 -0.09 17.68
CA TYR A 68 31.03 -1.52 17.42
C TYR A 68 32.33 -2.09 18.03
N LEU A 69 33.33 -1.26 18.32
CA LEU A 69 34.68 -1.72 18.66
C LEU A 69 34.70 -2.67 19.85
N ALA A 70 34.09 -2.31 20.97
CA ALA A 70 34.07 -3.12 22.18
C ALA A 70 33.41 -4.50 21.96
N SER A 71 32.25 -4.50 21.26
CA SER A 71 31.54 -5.73 20.94
C SER A 71 32.35 -6.63 19.99
N LEU A 72 33.00 -6.05 18.98
CA LEU A 72 33.86 -6.78 18.04
C LEU A 72 35.05 -7.42 18.74
N CYS A 73 35.71 -6.69 19.64
CA CYS A 73 36.83 -7.23 20.42
C CYS A 73 36.38 -8.45 21.28
N THR A 74 35.23 -8.33 21.92
CA THR A 74 34.68 -9.38 22.79
C THR A 74 34.23 -10.60 22.00
N GLU A 75 33.40 -10.40 20.94
CA GLU A 75 32.85 -11.53 20.18
C GLU A 75 33.88 -12.27 19.34
N LEU A 76 34.84 -11.56 18.76
CA LEU A 76 35.87 -12.16 17.92
C LEU A 76 37.11 -12.58 18.72
N SER A 77 37.16 -12.29 20.02
CA SER A 77 38.32 -12.52 20.89
C SER A 77 39.61 -11.91 20.30
N LEU A 78 39.47 -10.67 19.73
CA LEU A 78 40.57 -9.93 19.11
C LEU A 78 40.92 -8.67 19.90
N ASP A 79 42.20 -8.29 19.88
CA ASP A 79 42.60 -7.00 20.39
C ASP A 79 42.21 -5.84 19.46
N GLU A 80 42.09 -4.63 19.99
CA GLU A 80 41.71 -3.44 19.25
C GLU A 80 42.60 -3.18 18.01
N ARG A 81 43.92 -3.41 18.15
CA ARG A 81 44.86 -3.21 17.05
C ARG A 81 44.58 -4.13 15.87
N THR A 82 44.29 -5.41 16.16
CA THR A 82 43.93 -6.41 15.14
C THR A 82 42.60 -6.05 14.46
N VAL A 83 41.54 -5.68 15.22
CA VAL A 83 40.27 -5.24 14.68
C VAL A 83 40.45 -4.06 13.72
N ARG A 84 41.21 -3.02 14.12
CA ARG A 84 41.49 -1.86 13.31
C ARG A 84 42.31 -2.17 12.06
N THR A 85 43.28 -3.08 12.16
CA THR A 85 44.10 -3.53 11.02
C THR A 85 43.23 -4.26 9.99
N ARG A 86 42.38 -5.21 10.44
CA ARG A 86 41.48 -5.94 9.55
C ARG A 86 40.41 -5.02 8.95
N ALA A 87 39.88 -4.04 9.69
CA ALA A 87 38.97 -3.05 9.17
C ALA A 87 39.62 -2.16 8.06
N ARG A 88 40.90 -1.81 8.21
CA ARG A 88 41.65 -1.09 7.17
C ARG A 88 41.84 -1.94 5.92
N GLU A 89 42.22 -3.22 6.08
CA GLU A 89 42.29 -4.16 4.96
C GLU A 89 40.94 -4.33 4.26
N ALA A 90 39.85 -4.54 5.00
CA ALA A 90 38.52 -4.65 4.46
C ALA A 90 38.10 -3.41 3.67
N ARG A 91 38.31 -2.20 4.24
CA ARG A 91 38.06 -0.93 3.55
C ARG A 91 38.80 -0.85 2.22
N THR A 92 40.11 -1.14 2.22
CA THR A 92 40.91 -1.08 1.02
C THR A 92 40.40 -2.06 -0.04
N ARG A 93 40.11 -3.31 0.35
CA ARG A 93 39.60 -4.33 -0.56
C ARG A 93 38.25 -3.97 -1.15
N ILE A 94 37.31 -3.48 -0.33
CA ILE A 94 35.98 -3.05 -0.78
C ILE A 94 36.07 -1.88 -1.77
N LEU A 95 36.91 -0.89 -1.50
CA LEU A 95 37.07 0.28 -2.40
C LEU A 95 37.72 -0.09 -3.73
N HIS A 96 38.64 -1.04 -3.77
CA HIS A 96 39.28 -1.51 -5.00
C HIS A 96 38.40 -2.45 -5.84
N ASP A 97 37.43 -3.13 -5.21
CA ASP A 97 36.55 -4.12 -5.86
C ASP A 97 35.07 -3.87 -5.47
N TYR A 98 34.64 -2.62 -5.64
CA TYR A 98 33.34 -2.12 -5.17
C TYR A 98 32.14 -2.86 -5.81
N SER A 99 32.32 -3.38 -7.03
CA SER A 99 31.29 -4.13 -7.75
C SER A 99 30.84 -5.40 -7.02
N ARG A 100 31.72 -5.99 -6.21
CA ARG A 100 31.44 -7.18 -5.39
C ARG A 100 30.95 -6.86 -3.97
N PHE A 101 30.86 -5.59 -3.60
CA PHE A 101 30.20 -5.13 -2.38
C PHE A 101 28.68 -5.12 -2.60
N THR A 102 28.05 -6.30 -2.42
CA THR A 102 26.70 -6.59 -2.87
C THR A 102 25.66 -6.24 -1.79
N ILE A 103 25.15 -5.01 -1.84
CA ILE A 103 23.99 -4.56 -1.07
C ILE A 103 23.01 -3.99 -2.08
N LEU A 104 21.82 -4.60 -2.22
CA LEU A 104 20.87 -4.37 -3.31
C LEU A 104 19.44 -4.36 -2.80
N THR A 105 18.51 -3.93 -3.64
CA THR A 105 17.11 -4.27 -3.42
C THR A 105 16.84 -5.72 -3.85
N ILE A 106 15.80 -6.34 -3.26
CA ILE A 106 15.35 -7.69 -3.61
C ILE A 106 15.12 -7.80 -5.13
N ASP A 107 14.40 -6.83 -5.70
CA ASP A 107 14.13 -6.79 -7.15
C ASP A 107 15.41 -6.73 -7.98
N THR A 108 16.39 -5.90 -7.60
CA THR A 108 17.67 -5.77 -8.32
C THR A 108 18.48 -7.07 -8.27
N PHE A 109 18.45 -7.78 -7.14
CA PHE A 109 19.10 -9.08 -7.02
C PHE A 109 18.48 -10.10 -7.97
N PHE A 110 17.18 -10.25 -7.97
CA PHE A 110 16.50 -11.19 -8.87
C PHE A 110 16.64 -10.82 -10.35
N GLN A 111 16.66 -9.53 -10.69
CA GLN A 111 16.99 -9.09 -12.04
C GLN A 111 18.39 -9.47 -12.48
N ARG A 112 19.39 -9.44 -11.57
CA ARG A 112 20.75 -9.91 -11.89
C ARG A 112 20.76 -11.41 -12.20
N ILE A 113 20.05 -12.21 -11.42
CA ILE A 113 19.92 -13.65 -11.71
C ILE A 113 19.25 -13.84 -13.07
N LEU A 114 18.10 -13.19 -13.29
CA LEU A 114 17.36 -13.32 -14.55
C LEU A 114 18.23 -12.98 -15.78
N ARG A 115 18.99 -11.88 -15.71
CA ARG A 115 19.91 -11.47 -16.77
C ARG A 115 21.01 -12.50 -17.05
N ALA A 116 21.49 -13.20 -16.02
CA ALA A 116 22.47 -14.26 -16.19
C ALA A 116 21.90 -15.50 -16.93
N PHE A 117 20.57 -15.65 -16.93
CA PHE A 117 19.86 -16.79 -17.51
C PHE A 117 19.01 -16.43 -18.74
N ILE A 118 19.23 -15.27 -19.36
CA ILE A 118 18.44 -14.81 -20.52
C ILE A 118 18.42 -15.85 -21.64
N GLN A 119 19.57 -16.43 -21.97
CA GLN A 119 19.70 -17.41 -23.05
C GLN A 119 18.96 -18.72 -22.74
N GLU A 120 19.07 -19.22 -21.52
CA GLU A 120 18.42 -20.44 -21.06
C GLU A 120 16.88 -20.28 -20.99
N LEU A 121 16.44 -19.07 -20.72
CA LEU A 121 15.01 -18.71 -20.69
C LEU A 121 14.42 -18.42 -22.07
N GLY A 122 15.25 -18.44 -23.13
CA GLY A 122 14.82 -18.13 -24.48
C GLY A 122 14.37 -16.66 -24.66
N LEU A 123 14.87 -15.75 -23.81
CA LEU A 123 14.57 -14.33 -23.88
C LEU A 123 15.57 -13.60 -24.77
N ASP A 124 15.14 -12.48 -25.37
CA ASP A 124 16.04 -11.64 -26.17
C ASP A 124 17.06 -10.94 -25.25
N LEU A 125 18.31 -10.84 -25.70
CA LEU A 125 19.40 -10.18 -24.98
C LEU A 125 19.15 -8.69 -24.71
N ASN A 126 18.30 -8.05 -25.52
CA ASN A 126 18.02 -6.61 -25.46
C ASN A 126 16.64 -6.29 -24.85
N TYR A 127 16.06 -7.17 -24.03
CA TYR A 127 14.79 -6.85 -23.40
C TYR A 127 14.91 -5.68 -22.40
N ASN A 128 13.90 -4.83 -22.40
CA ASN A 128 13.75 -3.77 -21.42
C ASN A 128 12.81 -4.20 -20.30
N VAL A 129 13.17 -3.87 -19.05
CA VAL A 129 12.26 -4.10 -17.92
C VAL A 129 11.36 -2.88 -17.77
N GLU A 130 10.05 -3.06 -17.97
CA GLU A 130 9.05 -2.01 -17.80
C GLU A 130 8.50 -2.05 -16.37
N ILE A 131 8.56 -0.89 -15.71
CA ILE A 131 8.06 -0.70 -14.34
C ILE A 131 6.67 -0.05 -14.38
N GLU A 132 6.36 0.67 -15.44
CA GLU A 132 5.15 1.49 -15.56
C GLU A 132 3.95 0.67 -16.07
N THR A 133 3.32 -0.05 -15.15
CA THR A 133 2.19 -0.94 -15.44
C THR A 133 0.98 -0.22 -16.04
N ALA A 134 0.76 1.06 -15.71
CA ALA A 134 -0.38 1.83 -16.19
C ALA A 134 -0.34 2.08 -17.71
N SER A 135 0.84 2.36 -18.27
CA SER A 135 1.03 2.57 -19.71
C SER A 135 0.76 1.29 -20.49
N VAL A 136 1.35 0.17 -20.03
CA VAL A 136 1.17 -1.15 -20.63
C VAL A 136 -0.31 -1.55 -20.60
N LEU A 137 -0.97 -1.33 -19.47
CA LEU A 137 -2.38 -1.66 -19.31
C LEU A 137 -3.28 -0.81 -20.22
N SER A 138 -3.01 0.50 -20.34
CA SER A 138 -3.75 1.41 -21.19
C SER A 138 -3.65 1.01 -22.66
N LYS A 139 -2.42 0.79 -23.17
CA LYS A 139 -2.18 0.36 -24.55
C LYS A 139 -2.83 -1.01 -24.84
N SER A 140 -2.73 -1.96 -23.92
CA SER A 140 -3.32 -3.29 -24.09
C SER A 140 -4.85 -3.24 -24.06
N ALA A 141 -5.45 -2.36 -23.25
CA ALA A 141 -6.89 -2.13 -23.26
C ALA A 141 -7.37 -1.52 -24.58
N ASP A 142 -6.61 -0.55 -25.12
CA ASP A 142 -6.91 0.07 -26.42
C ASP A 142 -6.82 -1.00 -27.55
N ALA A 143 -5.79 -1.85 -27.53
CA ALA A 143 -5.65 -2.95 -28.48
C ALA A 143 -6.78 -4.00 -28.36
N LEU A 144 -7.25 -4.28 -27.14
CA LEU A 144 -8.40 -5.16 -26.91
C LEU A 144 -9.69 -4.55 -27.47
N VAL A 145 -9.89 -3.24 -27.31
CA VAL A 145 -11.04 -2.53 -27.87
C VAL A 145 -11.01 -2.51 -29.40
N GLU A 146 -9.84 -2.34 -30.02
CA GLU A 146 -9.69 -2.42 -31.47
C GLU A 146 -10.02 -3.82 -32.03
N GLN A 147 -9.69 -4.88 -31.28
CA GLN A 147 -9.99 -6.27 -31.66
C GLN A 147 -11.50 -6.54 -31.80
N ILE A 148 -12.37 -5.78 -31.13
CA ILE A 148 -13.83 -5.90 -31.21
C ILE A 148 -14.33 -5.82 -32.67
N ARG A 149 -13.62 -5.11 -33.53
CA ARG A 149 -14.00 -4.94 -34.94
C ARG A 149 -13.86 -6.23 -35.75
N ILE A 150 -13.06 -7.19 -35.29
CA ILE A 150 -12.66 -8.39 -36.04
C ILE A 150 -13.16 -9.66 -35.36
N ASP A 151 -13.34 -9.62 -34.03
CA ASP A 151 -13.68 -10.77 -33.19
C ASP A 151 -15.15 -10.74 -32.79
N GLU A 152 -15.97 -11.55 -33.47
CA GLU A 152 -17.43 -11.63 -33.23
C GLU A 152 -17.78 -12.21 -31.83
N GLU A 153 -16.93 -13.08 -31.27
CA GLU A 153 -17.14 -13.63 -29.93
C GLU A 153 -16.94 -12.54 -28.89
N LEU A 154 -15.83 -11.80 -28.99
CA LEU A 154 -15.53 -10.67 -28.13
C LEU A 154 -16.60 -9.57 -28.24
N GLN A 155 -17.07 -9.27 -29.45
CA GLN A 155 -18.15 -8.30 -29.69
C GLN A 155 -19.46 -8.71 -28.96
N ARG A 156 -19.88 -9.95 -29.11
CA ARG A 156 -21.08 -10.47 -28.43
C ARG A 156 -20.93 -10.43 -26.89
N TRP A 157 -19.75 -10.81 -26.41
CA TRP A 157 -19.45 -10.81 -24.99
C TRP A 157 -19.49 -9.41 -24.38
N LEU A 158 -18.86 -8.43 -25.02
CA LEU A 158 -18.85 -7.04 -24.60
C LEU A 158 -20.23 -6.40 -24.69
N THR A 159 -21.00 -6.69 -25.74
CA THR A 159 -22.37 -6.21 -25.87
C THR A 159 -23.23 -6.69 -24.70
N ALA A 160 -23.16 -7.96 -24.36
CA ALA A 160 -23.87 -8.52 -23.21
C ALA A 160 -23.40 -7.92 -21.88
N PHE A 161 -22.08 -7.68 -21.72
CA PHE A 161 -21.51 -7.02 -20.56
C PHE A 161 -22.04 -5.59 -20.37
N VAL A 162 -22.09 -4.81 -21.46
CA VAL A 162 -22.61 -3.42 -21.45
C VAL A 162 -24.10 -3.41 -21.12
N GLN A 163 -24.89 -4.32 -21.73
CA GLN A 163 -26.33 -4.43 -21.47
C GLN A 163 -26.61 -4.73 -19.99
N GLU A 164 -25.91 -5.70 -19.40
CA GLU A 164 -26.05 -6.03 -17.97
C GLU A 164 -25.68 -4.84 -17.08
N ARG A 165 -24.67 -4.08 -17.42
CA ARG A 165 -24.26 -2.89 -16.65
C ARG A 165 -25.30 -1.77 -16.74
N ILE A 166 -25.92 -1.55 -17.89
CA ILE A 166 -27.00 -0.58 -18.07
C ILE A 166 -28.24 -1.00 -17.27
N GLU A 167 -28.61 -2.28 -17.34
CA GLU A 167 -29.74 -2.84 -16.57
C GLU A 167 -29.52 -2.69 -15.06
N ASP A 168 -28.28 -2.87 -14.59
CA ASP A 168 -27.86 -2.68 -13.18
C ASP A 168 -27.73 -1.19 -12.79
N GLY A 169 -27.98 -0.23 -13.68
CA GLY A 169 -27.80 1.21 -13.43
C GLY A 169 -26.35 1.66 -13.23
N LYS A 170 -25.38 0.86 -13.72
CA LYS A 170 -23.94 1.15 -13.64
C LYS A 170 -23.48 1.88 -14.89
N ARG A 171 -22.32 2.57 -14.79
CA ARG A 171 -21.67 3.18 -15.96
C ARG A 171 -21.36 2.13 -17.02
N TRP A 172 -21.64 2.47 -18.29
CA TRP A 172 -21.43 1.60 -19.45
C TRP A 172 -19.97 1.57 -19.95
N ASP A 173 -19.09 2.45 -19.45
CA ASP A 173 -17.70 2.52 -19.89
C ASP A 173 -16.97 1.21 -19.59
N VAL A 174 -16.77 0.46 -20.67
CA VAL A 174 -16.10 -0.85 -20.64
C VAL A 174 -14.63 -0.67 -20.31
N ARG A 175 -13.98 0.36 -20.88
CA ARG A 175 -12.55 0.61 -20.71
C ARG A 175 -12.22 0.91 -19.24
N GLU A 176 -13.00 1.80 -18.60
CA GLU A 176 -12.84 2.09 -17.16
C GLU A 176 -13.06 0.84 -16.31
N GLY A 177 -14.05 0.01 -16.67
CA GLY A 177 -14.34 -1.24 -15.98
C GLY A 177 -13.21 -2.28 -16.08
N ILE A 178 -12.59 -2.39 -17.26
CA ILE A 178 -11.45 -3.28 -17.52
C ILE A 178 -10.19 -2.77 -16.80
N LEU A 179 -9.89 -1.49 -16.91
CA LEU A 179 -8.74 -0.88 -16.26
C LEU A 179 -8.81 -0.97 -14.73
N ALA A 180 -10.01 -0.85 -14.15
CA ALA A 180 -10.19 -1.01 -12.70
C ALA A 180 -9.80 -2.40 -12.18
N LEU A 181 -9.97 -3.45 -13.00
CA LEU A 181 -9.53 -4.81 -12.69
C LEU A 181 -8.11 -5.08 -13.18
N GLY A 182 -7.61 -4.30 -14.13
CA GLY A 182 -6.37 -4.57 -14.85
C GLY A 182 -5.13 -4.66 -13.96
N ASN A 183 -5.11 -3.94 -12.83
CA ASN A 183 -4.04 -4.04 -11.85
C ASN A 183 -3.91 -5.44 -11.22
N GLU A 184 -4.99 -6.25 -11.25
CA GLU A 184 -4.97 -7.63 -10.77
C GLU A 184 -4.08 -8.54 -11.65
N ILE A 185 -3.83 -8.16 -12.90
CA ILE A 185 -2.95 -8.89 -13.84
C ILE A 185 -1.51 -8.92 -13.31
N PHE A 186 -1.07 -7.85 -12.68
CA PHE A 186 0.30 -7.69 -12.21
C PHE A 186 0.56 -8.27 -10.82
N LYS A 187 -0.47 -8.81 -10.16
CA LYS A 187 -0.28 -9.52 -8.89
C LYS A 187 0.26 -10.93 -9.15
N GLU A 188 1.39 -11.23 -8.55
CA GLU A 188 2.11 -12.51 -8.70
C GLU A 188 1.23 -13.74 -8.44
N SER A 189 0.33 -13.64 -7.46
CA SER A 189 -0.58 -14.73 -7.05
C SER A 189 -1.65 -15.09 -8.08
N ASN A 190 -1.89 -14.24 -9.10
CA ASN A 190 -3.02 -14.40 -10.02
C ASN A 190 -2.62 -14.96 -11.37
N ARG A 191 -1.32 -15.06 -11.66
CA ARG A 191 -0.79 -15.50 -12.96
C ARG A 191 -1.29 -16.87 -13.38
N GLU A 192 -1.20 -17.87 -12.50
CA GLU A 192 -1.62 -19.24 -12.80
C GLU A 192 -3.10 -19.28 -13.22
N THR A 193 -3.94 -18.55 -12.49
CA THR A 193 -5.38 -18.46 -12.79
C THR A 193 -5.66 -17.72 -14.09
N LEU A 194 -4.90 -16.65 -14.40
CA LEU A 194 -5.06 -15.86 -15.62
C LEU A 194 -4.48 -16.54 -16.86
N SER A 195 -3.44 -17.38 -16.69
CA SER A 195 -2.84 -18.16 -17.77
C SER A 195 -3.65 -19.41 -18.12
N ALA A 196 -4.53 -19.88 -17.23
CA ALA A 196 -5.40 -21.00 -17.52
C ALA A 196 -6.46 -20.58 -18.54
N GLU A 197 -6.36 -21.12 -19.77
CA GLU A 197 -7.34 -20.86 -20.81
C GLU A 197 -8.70 -21.41 -20.41
N ARG A 198 -9.68 -20.51 -20.28
CA ARG A 198 -11.08 -20.85 -20.01
C ARG A 198 -11.95 -20.34 -21.12
N SER A 199 -12.71 -21.24 -21.72
CA SER A 199 -13.67 -20.86 -22.75
C SER A 199 -14.77 -19.96 -22.15
N LYS A 200 -15.01 -18.79 -22.78
CA LYS A 200 -16.13 -17.92 -22.46
C LYS A 200 -17.47 -18.66 -22.50
N ALA A 201 -17.64 -19.57 -23.46
CA ALA A 201 -18.82 -20.42 -23.58
C ALA A 201 -19.01 -21.36 -22.39
N GLU A 202 -17.93 -21.88 -21.82
CA GLU A 202 -17.99 -22.72 -20.64
C GLU A 202 -18.36 -21.91 -19.40
N LEU A 203 -17.79 -20.71 -19.20
CA LEU A 203 -18.17 -19.80 -18.13
C LEU A 203 -19.65 -19.41 -18.23
N ASP A 204 -20.14 -19.03 -19.42
CA ASP A 204 -21.56 -18.72 -19.66
C ASP A 204 -22.45 -19.93 -19.33
N ARG A 205 -22.03 -21.16 -19.71
CA ARG A 205 -22.81 -22.37 -19.41
C ARG A 205 -22.91 -22.64 -17.91
N ILE A 206 -21.80 -22.54 -17.18
CA ILE A 206 -21.76 -22.79 -15.73
C ILE A 206 -22.56 -21.71 -14.99
N VAL A 207 -22.27 -20.45 -15.25
CA VAL A 207 -22.94 -19.31 -14.59
C VAL A 207 -24.41 -19.24 -14.99
N GLY A 208 -24.74 -19.48 -16.25
CA GLY A 208 -26.11 -19.52 -16.76
C GLY A 208 -26.94 -20.62 -16.08
N LYS A 209 -26.41 -21.84 -15.95
CA LYS A 209 -27.07 -22.97 -15.25
C LYS A 209 -27.28 -22.62 -13.78
N ALA A 210 -26.27 -22.11 -13.09
CA ALA A 210 -26.35 -21.69 -11.70
C ALA A 210 -27.40 -20.56 -11.51
N THR A 211 -27.41 -19.57 -12.40
CA THR A 211 -28.37 -18.46 -12.39
C THR A 211 -29.79 -18.93 -12.59
N GLY A 212 -30.04 -19.85 -13.55
CA GLY A 212 -31.34 -20.44 -13.79
C GLY A 212 -31.90 -21.16 -12.54
N ARG A 213 -31.05 -21.97 -11.90
CA ARG A 213 -31.42 -22.68 -10.65
C ARG A 213 -31.62 -21.71 -9.49
N ALA A 214 -30.78 -20.71 -9.32
CA ALA A 214 -30.96 -19.71 -8.28
C ALA A 214 -32.28 -18.94 -8.47
N LYS A 215 -32.59 -18.54 -9.71
CA LYS A 215 -33.84 -17.87 -10.05
C LYS A 215 -35.08 -18.76 -9.75
N ALA A 216 -35.02 -20.02 -10.08
CA ALA A 216 -36.09 -20.99 -9.74
C ALA A 216 -36.25 -21.10 -8.22
N GLY A 217 -35.18 -21.27 -7.46
CA GLY A 217 -35.24 -21.36 -6.00
C GLY A 217 -35.73 -20.09 -5.31
N LYS A 218 -35.33 -18.91 -5.82
CA LYS A 218 -35.81 -17.60 -5.35
C LYS A 218 -37.31 -17.42 -5.63
N LYS A 219 -37.79 -17.90 -6.79
CA LYS A 219 -39.22 -17.90 -7.15
C LYS A 219 -40.01 -18.79 -6.20
N GLU A 220 -39.57 -20.01 -5.92
CA GLU A 220 -40.23 -20.90 -4.97
C GLU A 220 -40.26 -20.29 -3.54
N PHE A 221 -39.21 -19.60 -3.11
CA PHE A 221 -39.20 -18.84 -1.85
C PHE A 221 -40.26 -17.73 -1.85
N GLN A 222 -40.37 -16.97 -2.94
CA GLN A 222 -41.40 -15.96 -3.13
C GLN A 222 -42.81 -16.54 -3.11
N GLU A 223 -43.03 -17.67 -3.78
CA GLU A 223 -44.33 -18.37 -3.82
C GLU A 223 -44.82 -18.79 -2.42
N LEU A 224 -43.91 -19.21 -1.52
CA LEU A 224 -44.24 -19.49 -0.13
C LEU A 224 -44.73 -18.22 0.60
N GLY A 225 -44.07 -17.10 0.36
CA GLY A 225 -44.48 -15.79 0.89
C GLY A 225 -45.86 -15.37 0.36
N VAL A 226 -46.06 -15.49 -0.95
CA VAL A 226 -47.38 -15.19 -1.60
C VAL A 226 -48.49 -16.09 -1.04
N ARG A 227 -48.21 -17.38 -0.84
CA ARG A 227 -49.17 -18.32 -0.25
C ARG A 227 -49.57 -17.89 1.17
N ALA A 228 -48.63 -17.51 2.01
CA ALA A 228 -48.89 -17.00 3.35
C ALA A 228 -49.70 -15.70 3.32
N MET A 229 -49.38 -14.77 2.46
CA MET A 229 -50.11 -13.51 2.31
C MET A 229 -51.55 -13.74 1.79
N ASN A 230 -51.74 -14.67 0.87
CA ASN A 230 -53.08 -15.04 0.37
C ASN A 230 -53.97 -15.63 1.49
N LEU A 231 -53.45 -16.52 2.34
CA LEU A 231 -54.15 -17.03 3.51
C LEU A 231 -54.59 -15.92 4.47
N MET A 232 -53.67 -14.97 4.74
CA MET A 232 -53.96 -13.81 5.58
C MET A 232 -55.05 -12.92 4.96
N ASN A 233 -54.90 -12.58 3.66
CA ASN A 233 -55.87 -11.76 2.93
C ASN A 233 -57.26 -12.38 2.85
N THR A 234 -57.36 -13.70 2.60
CA THR A 234 -58.64 -14.43 2.52
C THR A 234 -59.39 -14.41 3.86
N ALA A 235 -58.68 -14.42 4.97
CA ALA A 235 -59.23 -14.34 6.30
C ALA A 235 -59.41 -12.89 6.82
N GLY A 236 -59.10 -11.89 6.02
CA GLY A 236 -59.15 -10.48 6.41
C GLY A 236 -58.14 -10.06 7.48
N VAL A 237 -57.05 -10.83 7.64
CA VAL A 237 -56.00 -10.62 8.64
C VAL A 237 -54.83 -9.89 8.02
N THR A 238 -54.29 -8.93 8.76
CA THR A 238 -53.14 -8.10 8.37
C THR A 238 -51.91 -8.37 9.22
N THR A 239 -50.74 -7.87 8.85
CA THR A 239 -49.54 -7.97 9.70
C THR A 239 -49.68 -7.27 11.04
N ALA A 240 -50.65 -6.37 11.19
CA ALA A 240 -50.91 -5.65 12.44
C ALA A 240 -51.63 -6.52 13.51
N ASP A 241 -52.25 -7.60 13.08
CA ASP A 241 -53.01 -8.54 13.96
C ASP A 241 -52.07 -9.51 14.69
N PHE A 242 -50.78 -9.52 14.33
CA PHE A 242 -49.76 -10.33 14.96
C PHE A 242 -48.93 -9.54 16.02
N THR A 243 -48.28 -10.25 16.93
CA THR A 243 -47.43 -9.66 17.95
C THR A 243 -46.30 -8.84 17.31
N GLY A 244 -46.17 -7.58 17.69
CA GLY A 244 -45.17 -6.61 17.12
C GLY A 244 -45.72 -5.79 15.96
N LYS A 245 -46.97 -6.01 15.54
CA LYS A 245 -47.70 -5.26 14.49
C LYS A 245 -46.88 -5.15 13.19
N SER A 246 -46.72 -3.96 12.61
CA SER A 246 -46.00 -3.76 11.34
C SER A 246 -44.52 -4.14 11.41
N ARG A 247 -43.95 -4.22 12.60
CA ARG A 247 -42.55 -4.71 12.84
C ARG A 247 -42.53 -6.19 13.27
N SER A 248 -43.65 -6.91 13.11
CA SER A 248 -43.76 -8.29 13.50
C SER A 248 -43.03 -9.22 12.56
N PHE A 249 -42.78 -10.44 13.03
CA PHE A 249 -42.29 -11.54 12.20
C PHE A 249 -43.20 -11.83 10.96
N ALA A 250 -44.48 -11.45 11.02
CA ALA A 250 -45.41 -11.58 9.87
C ALA A 250 -44.99 -10.66 8.70
N GLY A 251 -44.27 -9.57 8.94
CA GLY A 251 -43.63 -8.76 7.90
C GLY A 251 -42.62 -9.54 7.06
N TYR A 252 -42.13 -10.68 7.55
CA TYR A 252 -41.23 -11.56 6.79
C TYR A 252 -41.95 -12.25 5.63
N PHE A 253 -43.24 -12.62 5.81
CA PHE A 253 -44.06 -13.11 4.70
C PHE A 253 -44.28 -12.07 3.62
N ALA A 254 -44.57 -10.83 4.01
CA ALA A 254 -44.77 -9.74 3.06
C ALA A 254 -43.48 -9.45 2.28
N ALA A 255 -42.33 -9.45 2.95
CA ALA A 255 -41.03 -9.29 2.29
C ALA A 255 -40.75 -10.44 1.30
N ALA A 256 -40.99 -11.69 1.72
CA ALA A 256 -40.82 -12.85 0.84
C ALA A 256 -41.78 -12.81 -0.37
N ALA A 257 -43.04 -12.44 -0.18
CA ALA A 257 -44.02 -12.28 -1.24
C ALA A 257 -43.63 -11.18 -2.25
N ALA A 258 -43.01 -10.12 -1.78
CA ALA A 258 -42.42 -9.05 -2.63
C ALA A 258 -41.13 -9.49 -3.37
N GLY A 259 -40.63 -10.72 -3.14
CA GLY A 259 -39.38 -11.21 -3.72
C GLY A 259 -38.13 -10.76 -2.99
N GLU A 260 -38.28 -10.13 -1.81
CA GLU A 260 -37.15 -9.72 -0.99
C GLU A 260 -36.58 -10.89 -0.19
N ILE A 261 -35.29 -11.20 -0.41
CA ILE A 261 -34.60 -12.24 0.33
C ILE A 261 -33.86 -11.61 1.49
N LYS A 262 -34.45 -11.72 2.70
CA LYS A 262 -33.88 -11.19 3.95
C LYS A 262 -33.51 -12.32 4.90
N ALA A 263 -32.46 -12.14 5.68
CA ALA A 263 -32.10 -13.07 6.74
C ALA A 263 -33.22 -13.13 7.80
N PRO A 264 -33.70 -14.33 8.21
CA PRO A 264 -34.67 -14.44 9.27
C PRO A 264 -34.08 -13.95 10.60
N THR A 265 -34.72 -12.94 11.21
CA THR A 265 -34.30 -12.42 12.52
C THR A 265 -34.46 -13.48 13.62
N ALA A 266 -33.81 -13.26 14.78
CA ALA A 266 -33.95 -14.15 15.93
C ALA A 266 -35.44 -14.32 16.34
N THR A 267 -36.27 -13.28 16.22
CA THR A 267 -37.73 -13.34 16.46
C THR A 267 -38.43 -14.22 15.42
N VAL A 268 -38.08 -14.04 14.12
CA VAL A 268 -38.66 -14.89 13.05
C VAL A 268 -38.30 -16.35 13.28
N ARG A 269 -37.06 -16.66 13.62
CA ARG A 269 -36.59 -18.03 13.93
C ARG A 269 -37.29 -18.62 15.15
N LYS A 270 -37.48 -17.82 16.23
CA LYS A 270 -38.25 -18.25 17.40
C LYS A 270 -39.67 -18.57 17.04
N MET A 271 -40.34 -17.69 16.28
CA MET A 271 -41.75 -17.89 15.89
C MET A 271 -41.91 -19.03 14.87
N SER A 272 -40.93 -19.34 14.06
CA SER A 272 -40.97 -20.51 13.17
C SER A 272 -40.94 -21.86 13.90
N ALA A 273 -40.42 -21.88 15.16
CA ALA A 273 -40.30 -23.09 15.97
C ALA A 273 -41.52 -23.34 16.93
N THR A 274 -42.39 -22.32 17.12
CA THR A 274 -43.51 -22.40 18.06
C THR A 274 -44.74 -21.72 17.49
N THR A 275 -45.94 -22.19 17.94
CA THR A 275 -47.21 -21.53 17.65
C THR A 275 -47.63 -20.56 18.75
N GLU A 276 -46.90 -20.54 19.88
CA GLU A 276 -47.23 -19.68 21.02
C GLU A 276 -46.68 -18.27 20.81
N GLY A 277 -47.46 -17.27 21.24
CA GLY A 277 -47.01 -15.86 21.22
C GLY A 277 -47.14 -15.17 19.86
N TRP A 278 -47.77 -15.79 18.86
CA TRP A 278 -47.97 -15.20 17.54
C TRP A 278 -48.89 -14.01 17.55
N CYS A 279 -49.98 -14.08 18.34
CA CYS A 279 -51.01 -13.06 18.47
C CYS A 279 -51.69 -13.11 19.85
N ALA A 280 -52.54 -12.13 20.17
CA ALA A 280 -53.37 -12.14 21.36
C ALA A 280 -54.46 -13.25 21.23
N LYS A 281 -54.99 -13.70 22.38
CA LYS A 281 -55.99 -14.79 22.42
C LYS A 281 -57.31 -14.44 21.73
N ASP A 282 -57.59 -13.15 21.56
CA ASP A 282 -58.78 -12.60 20.90
C ASP A 282 -58.47 -12.08 19.48
N SER A 283 -57.29 -12.31 19.00
CA SER A 283 -56.91 -11.87 17.64
C SER A 283 -57.56 -12.67 16.53
N PRO A 284 -58.06 -12.06 15.44
CA PRO A 284 -58.55 -12.75 14.29
C PRO A 284 -57.50 -13.61 13.57
N ALA A 285 -56.23 -13.42 13.89
CA ALA A 285 -55.15 -14.23 13.32
C ALA A 285 -54.99 -15.59 14.00
N LEU A 286 -55.56 -15.84 15.18
CA LEU A 286 -55.35 -17.05 15.97
C LEU A 286 -55.69 -18.36 15.21
N PRO A 287 -56.78 -18.45 14.43
CA PRO A 287 -57.10 -19.67 13.68
C PRO A 287 -56.07 -19.98 12.59
N LEU A 288 -55.40 -18.99 12.05
CA LEU A 288 -54.43 -19.10 10.95
C LEU A 288 -53.02 -19.52 11.39
N VAL A 289 -52.74 -19.44 12.71
CA VAL A 289 -51.39 -19.75 13.21
C VAL A 289 -50.96 -21.17 12.86
N ALA A 290 -51.85 -22.14 12.93
CA ALA A 290 -51.57 -23.54 12.61
C ALA A 290 -51.18 -23.75 11.12
N GLU A 291 -51.69 -22.91 10.21
CA GLU A 291 -51.37 -23.00 8.78
C GLU A 291 -50.16 -22.13 8.41
N LEU A 292 -49.97 -20.98 9.08
CA LEU A 292 -48.89 -20.05 8.79
C LEU A 292 -47.55 -20.48 9.39
N GLN A 293 -47.53 -21.13 10.56
CA GLN A 293 -46.28 -21.54 11.22
C GLN A 293 -45.47 -22.52 10.36
N PRO A 294 -46.03 -23.56 9.72
CA PRO A 294 -45.27 -24.43 8.81
C PRO A 294 -44.69 -23.67 7.62
N LEU A 295 -45.39 -22.69 7.09
CA LEU A 295 -44.87 -21.84 5.99
C LEU A 295 -43.69 -20.96 6.45
N LEU A 296 -43.75 -20.42 7.66
CA LEU A 296 -42.65 -19.66 8.24
C LEU A 296 -41.42 -20.55 8.48
N ALA A 297 -41.65 -21.76 8.99
CA ALA A 297 -40.59 -22.75 9.21
C ALA A 297 -39.93 -23.17 7.89
N GLU A 298 -40.73 -23.41 6.82
CA GLU A 298 -40.20 -23.77 5.51
C GLU A 298 -39.45 -22.58 4.87
N LEU A 299 -39.92 -21.33 5.01
CA LEU A 299 -39.20 -20.15 4.57
C LEU A 299 -37.81 -20.02 5.24
N CYS A 300 -37.78 -20.22 6.58
CA CYS A 300 -36.50 -20.20 7.32
C CYS A 300 -35.57 -21.33 6.86
N ALA A 301 -36.07 -22.55 6.76
CA ALA A 301 -35.30 -23.70 6.35
C ALA A 301 -34.78 -23.57 4.90
N ARG A 302 -35.60 -23.02 4.01
CA ARG A 302 -35.19 -22.78 2.61
C ARG A 302 -34.16 -21.69 2.50
N TYR A 303 -34.29 -20.61 3.28
CA TYR A 303 -33.25 -19.58 3.38
C TYR A 303 -31.91 -20.21 3.77
N ASP A 304 -31.87 -20.94 4.88
CA ASP A 304 -30.63 -21.53 5.41
C ASP A 304 -29.96 -22.53 4.45
N ARG A 305 -30.77 -23.30 3.70
CA ARG A 305 -30.27 -24.26 2.71
C ARG A 305 -29.74 -23.60 1.43
N SER A 306 -30.32 -22.44 1.03
CA SER A 306 -30.14 -21.92 -0.32
C SER A 306 -29.36 -20.63 -0.38
N ILE A 307 -29.28 -19.84 0.72
CA ILE A 307 -28.70 -18.50 0.70
C ILE A 307 -27.23 -18.49 0.23
N ARG A 308 -26.43 -19.47 0.66
CA ARG A 308 -25.03 -19.60 0.21
C ARG A 308 -24.95 -19.72 -1.31
N PHE A 309 -25.77 -20.59 -1.90
CA PHE A 309 -25.79 -20.78 -3.35
C PHE A 309 -26.32 -19.55 -4.08
N TRP A 310 -27.38 -18.90 -3.58
CA TRP A 310 -27.94 -17.70 -4.20
C TRP A 310 -26.94 -16.54 -4.17
N ASN A 311 -26.34 -16.25 -3.03
CA ASN A 311 -25.34 -15.19 -2.93
C ASN A 311 -24.11 -15.49 -3.79
N THR A 312 -23.65 -16.74 -3.82
CA THR A 312 -22.50 -17.12 -4.67
C THR A 312 -22.83 -16.92 -6.13
N THR A 313 -24.04 -17.35 -6.58
CA THR A 313 -24.48 -17.18 -7.96
C THR A 313 -24.59 -15.71 -8.36
N ASP A 314 -25.11 -14.85 -7.47
CA ASP A 314 -25.21 -13.41 -7.73
C ASP A 314 -23.82 -12.77 -7.82
N LEU A 315 -22.86 -13.15 -6.95
CA LEU A 315 -21.47 -12.67 -7.00
C LEU A 315 -20.76 -13.12 -8.28
N LEU A 316 -20.97 -14.37 -8.69
CA LEU A 316 -20.40 -14.88 -9.94
C LEU A 316 -20.97 -14.14 -11.14
N ARG A 317 -22.31 -14.01 -11.23
CA ARG A 317 -23.00 -13.29 -12.31
C ARG A 317 -22.49 -11.84 -12.47
N GLU A 318 -22.22 -11.15 -11.36
CA GLU A 318 -21.73 -9.78 -11.39
C GLU A 318 -20.28 -9.64 -11.88
N ASN A 319 -19.45 -10.68 -11.78
CA ASN A 319 -18.01 -10.57 -12.00
C ASN A 319 -17.46 -11.45 -13.15
N TYR A 320 -18.15 -12.50 -13.60
CA TYR A 320 -17.59 -13.48 -14.55
C TYR A 320 -17.26 -12.87 -15.93
N ARG A 321 -18.09 -11.93 -16.42
CA ARG A 321 -17.79 -11.27 -17.71
C ARG A 321 -16.55 -10.38 -17.62
N SER A 322 -16.43 -9.65 -16.50
CA SER A 322 -15.22 -8.86 -16.23
C SER A 322 -13.97 -9.73 -16.09
N PHE A 323 -14.11 -10.93 -15.50
CA PHE A 323 -13.01 -11.87 -15.36
C PHE A 323 -12.54 -12.42 -16.71
N ALA A 324 -13.47 -12.81 -17.58
CA ALA A 324 -13.11 -13.28 -18.93
C ALA A 324 -12.39 -12.18 -19.73
N LEU A 325 -12.85 -10.92 -19.65
CA LEU A 325 -12.18 -9.79 -20.26
C LEU A 325 -10.79 -9.53 -19.65
N LEU A 326 -10.61 -9.81 -18.36
CA LEU A 326 -9.30 -9.71 -17.71
C LEU A 326 -8.31 -10.76 -18.25
N GLN A 327 -8.78 -11.97 -18.59
CA GLN A 327 -7.98 -12.99 -19.26
C GLN A 327 -7.58 -12.55 -20.68
N ASP A 328 -8.52 -12.00 -21.45
CA ASP A 328 -8.23 -11.46 -22.78
C ASP A 328 -7.20 -10.32 -22.70
N LEU A 329 -7.37 -9.41 -21.73
CA LEU A 329 -6.45 -8.32 -21.48
C LEU A 329 -5.06 -8.82 -21.09
N TYR A 330 -4.97 -9.85 -20.25
CA TYR A 330 -3.71 -10.49 -19.91
C TYR A 330 -3.00 -11.08 -21.14
N GLY A 331 -3.76 -11.72 -22.04
CA GLY A 331 -3.25 -12.19 -23.32
C GLY A 331 -2.67 -11.05 -24.15
N LYS A 332 -3.37 -9.91 -24.22
CA LYS A 332 -2.89 -8.71 -24.93
C LYS A 332 -1.67 -8.08 -24.29
N VAL A 333 -1.60 -8.02 -22.96
CA VAL A 333 -0.40 -7.56 -22.24
C VAL A 333 0.80 -8.43 -22.60
N ARG A 334 0.65 -9.75 -22.58
CA ARG A 334 1.72 -10.69 -22.95
C ARG A 334 2.16 -10.53 -24.42
N GLN A 335 1.19 -10.40 -25.33
CA GLN A 335 1.48 -10.18 -26.74
C GLN A 335 2.27 -8.90 -26.95
N MET A 336 1.81 -7.79 -26.38
CA MET A 336 2.47 -6.49 -26.50
C MET A 336 3.88 -6.51 -25.89
N CYS A 337 4.05 -7.14 -24.71
CA CYS A 337 5.36 -7.31 -24.11
C CYS A 337 6.32 -8.09 -25.00
N SER A 338 5.83 -9.12 -25.69
CA SER A 338 6.62 -9.89 -26.67
C SER A 338 6.97 -9.05 -27.89
N ASP A 339 6.00 -8.31 -28.46
CA ASP A 339 6.20 -7.53 -29.69
C ASP A 339 7.14 -6.32 -29.46
N GLU A 340 7.08 -5.68 -28.28
CA GLU A 340 7.94 -4.54 -27.91
C GLU A 340 9.27 -4.97 -27.25
N ASN A 341 9.54 -6.27 -27.07
CA ASN A 341 10.71 -6.80 -26.31
C ASN A 341 10.79 -6.23 -24.88
N VAL A 342 9.66 -6.15 -24.20
CA VAL A 342 9.52 -5.61 -22.86
C VAL A 342 9.12 -6.73 -21.91
N MET A 343 9.70 -6.74 -20.73
CA MET A 343 9.31 -7.63 -19.64
C MET A 343 8.79 -6.82 -18.46
N MET A 344 7.61 -7.20 -17.96
CA MET A 344 7.07 -6.57 -16.76
C MET A 344 7.85 -7.03 -15.51
N LEU A 345 8.14 -6.07 -14.62
CA LEU A 345 8.85 -6.37 -13.37
C LEU A 345 8.13 -7.44 -12.53
N SER A 346 6.80 -7.46 -12.53
CA SER A 346 5.99 -8.47 -11.83
C SER A 346 6.14 -9.87 -12.42
N GLU A 347 6.46 -10.00 -13.72
CA GLU A 347 6.65 -11.32 -14.36
C GLU A 347 8.04 -11.91 -14.09
N THR A 348 9.05 -11.05 -13.86
CA THR A 348 10.43 -11.51 -13.63
C THR A 348 10.52 -12.49 -12.46
N LYS A 349 9.78 -12.26 -11.38
CA LYS A 349 9.78 -13.11 -10.18
C LYS A 349 9.17 -14.49 -10.43
N ASN A 350 8.12 -14.55 -11.25
CA ASN A 350 7.45 -15.80 -11.57
C ASN A 350 8.28 -16.68 -12.52
N ILE A 351 8.87 -16.07 -13.55
CA ILE A 351 9.78 -16.77 -14.50
C ILE A 351 10.97 -17.34 -13.72
N LEU A 352 11.52 -16.54 -12.81
CA LEU A 352 12.63 -16.96 -11.98
C LEU A 352 12.25 -18.08 -11.00
N SER A 353 11.03 -18.02 -10.40
CA SER A 353 10.53 -19.08 -9.51
C SER A 353 10.43 -20.42 -10.22
N GLU A 354 9.91 -20.44 -11.44
CA GLU A 354 9.81 -21.63 -12.25
C GLU A 354 11.20 -22.19 -12.58
N PHE A 355 12.14 -21.31 -12.91
CA PHE A 355 13.52 -21.69 -13.20
C PHE A 355 14.29 -22.20 -11.99
N ILE A 356 14.21 -21.51 -10.84
CA ILE A 356 14.92 -21.89 -9.61
C ILE A 356 14.41 -23.23 -9.06
N ARG A 357 13.12 -23.54 -9.19
CA ARG A 357 12.56 -24.83 -8.77
C ARG A 357 13.15 -26.03 -9.51
N HIS A 358 13.62 -25.85 -10.73
CA HIS A 358 14.14 -26.92 -11.59
C HIS A 358 15.67 -26.97 -11.63
N ASN A 359 16.37 -26.03 -11.00
CA ASN A 359 17.82 -25.96 -11.04
C ASN A 359 18.44 -25.85 -9.64
N ASP A 360 19.61 -26.46 -9.46
CA ASP A 360 20.34 -26.41 -8.20
C ASP A 360 21.03 -25.06 -7.96
N ALA A 361 21.15 -24.65 -6.70
CA ALA A 361 21.80 -23.41 -6.31
C ALA A 361 23.25 -23.26 -6.85
N PRO A 362 24.10 -24.30 -6.90
CA PRO A 362 25.44 -24.21 -7.50
C PRO A 362 25.42 -23.74 -8.97
N PHE A 363 24.48 -24.24 -9.77
CA PHE A 363 24.33 -23.84 -11.16
C PHE A 363 23.93 -22.35 -11.31
N ILE A 364 23.07 -21.88 -10.41
CA ILE A 364 22.67 -20.47 -10.38
C ILE A 364 23.88 -19.59 -10.09
N TYR A 365 24.73 -19.98 -9.11
CA TYR A 365 25.94 -19.23 -8.76
C TYR A 365 26.99 -19.22 -9.85
N GLU A 366 27.17 -20.33 -10.56
CA GLU A 366 28.10 -20.45 -11.70
C GLU A 366 27.76 -19.40 -12.77
N LYS A 367 26.47 -19.28 -13.12
CA LYS A 367 25.98 -18.35 -14.15
C LYS A 367 26.00 -16.89 -13.69
N VAL A 368 25.65 -16.61 -12.45
CA VAL A 368 25.70 -15.25 -11.90
C VAL A 368 27.15 -14.77 -11.71
N GLY A 369 28.13 -15.68 -11.74
CA GLY A 369 29.55 -15.39 -11.59
C GLY A 369 29.96 -14.98 -10.17
N ASN A 370 29.07 -15.17 -9.19
CA ASN A 370 29.37 -14.94 -7.77
C ASN A 370 28.59 -15.92 -6.89
N ARG A 371 29.24 -16.42 -5.84
CA ARG A 371 28.65 -17.29 -4.84
C ARG A 371 28.44 -16.53 -3.54
N TYR A 372 27.27 -16.67 -2.96
CA TYR A 372 26.92 -16.06 -1.68
C TYR A 372 26.86 -17.11 -0.58
N ASP A 373 27.67 -16.92 0.46
CA ASP A 373 27.76 -17.79 1.64
C ASP A 373 27.05 -17.19 2.86
N ARG A 374 26.73 -15.88 2.82
CA ARG A 374 26.02 -15.13 3.86
C ARG A 374 24.90 -14.32 3.25
N PHE A 375 23.73 -14.45 3.82
CA PHE A 375 22.52 -13.71 3.43
C PHE A 375 22.02 -12.84 4.56
N MET A 376 21.74 -11.59 4.28
CA MET A 376 21.16 -10.62 5.20
C MET A 376 19.95 -9.98 4.54
N ILE A 377 18.74 -10.23 5.06
CA ILE A 377 17.49 -9.77 4.47
C ILE A 377 16.83 -8.80 5.44
N ASP A 378 16.68 -7.52 5.05
CA ASP A 378 16.01 -6.47 5.82
C ASP A 378 14.58 -6.26 5.34
N GLU A 379 13.73 -5.70 6.22
CA GLU A 379 12.31 -5.43 5.98
C GLU A 379 11.55 -6.67 5.45
N PHE A 380 11.90 -7.84 5.98
CA PHE A 380 11.43 -9.14 5.48
C PHE A 380 9.90 -9.31 5.50
N GLN A 381 9.19 -8.59 6.37
CA GLN A 381 7.71 -8.62 6.43
C GLN A 381 7.02 -8.10 5.16
N ASP A 382 7.76 -7.44 4.26
CA ASP A 382 7.24 -6.95 2.99
C ASP A 382 7.55 -7.90 1.82
N THR A 383 8.26 -9.00 2.08
CA THR A 383 8.62 -10.02 1.09
C THR A 383 7.38 -10.76 0.62
N SER A 384 7.26 -10.98 -0.69
CA SER A 384 6.18 -11.76 -1.27
C SER A 384 6.43 -13.27 -1.17
N THR A 385 5.36 -14.06 -1.30
CA THR A 385 5.47 -15.53 -1.31
C THR A 385 6.42 -16.01 -2.41
N ARG A 386 6.39 -15.42 -3.62
CA ARG A 386 7.29 -15.80 -4.73
C ARG A 386 8.74 -15.41 -4.48
N GLU A 387 8.98 -14.24 -3.92
CA GLU A 387 10.33 -13.83 -3.51
C GLU A 387 10.91 -14.79 -2.47
N TRP A 388 10.11 -15.17 -1.48
CA TRP A 388 10.52 -16.15 -0.49
C TRP A 388 10.84 -17.50 -1.11
N GLU A 389 9.97 -18.04 -1.97
CA GLU A 389 10.20 -19.28 -2.71
C GLU A 389 11.50 -19.24 -3.53
N ASN A 390 11.83 -18.07 -4.10
CA ASN A 390 13.06 -17.86 -4.85
C ASN A 390 14.32 -17.80 -3.96
N PHE A 391 14.21 -17.27 -2.75
CA PHE A 391 15.30 -17.25 -1.80
C PHE A 391 15.57 -18.62 -1.15
N LEU A 392 14.54 -19.39 -0.86
CA LEU A 392 14.61 -20.59 -0.03
C LEU A 392 15.70 -21.61 -0.48
N PRO A 393 15.85 -21.96 -1.76
CA PRO A 393 16.90 -22.85 -2.21
C PRO A 393 18.31 -22.28 -2.00
N LEU A 394 18.49 -20.97 -2.20
CA LEU A 394 19.78 -20.30 -2.00
C LEU A 394 20.17 -20.24 -0.52
N LEU A 395 19.20 -19.94 0.36
CA LEU A 395 19.39 -19.95 1.81
C LEU A 395 19.69 -21.35 2.32
N GLY A 396 18.95 -22.35 1.85
CA GLY A 396 19.17 -23.75 2.19
C GLY A 396 20.59 -24.22 1.83
N ASN A 397 21.06 -23.84 0.63
CA ASN A 397 22.42 -24.15 0.19
C ASN A 397 23.49 -23.49 1.09
N ALA A 398 23.33 -22.21 1.42
CA ALA A 398 24.26 -21.49 2.31
C ALA A 398 24.27 -22.09 3.72
N MET A 399 23.11 -22.48 4.25
CA MET A 399 23.00 -23.17 5.54
C MET A 399 23.65 -24.58 5.54
N ALA A 400 23.54 -25.31 4.44
CA ALA A 400 24.12 -26.63 4.30
C ALA A 400 25.66 -26.59 4.30
N GLN A 401 26.25 -25.51 3.80
CA GLN A 401 27.70 -25.36 3.65
C GLN A 401 28.39 -24.69 4.83
N SER A 402 27.66 -24.18 5.83
CA SER A 402 28.24 -23.46 6.98
C SER A 402 27.72 -24.00 8.30
N GLU A 403 28.62 -24.19 9.25
CA GLU A 403 28.25 -24.47 10.64
C GLU A 403 27.91 -23.18 11.43
N GLN A 404 28.36 -22.03 10.95
CA GLN A 404 28.06 -20.72 11.52
C GLN A 404 26.78 -20.15 10.95
N THR A 405 26.26 -19.09 11.58
CA THR A 405 25.08 -18.36 11.10
C THR A 405 25.32 -17.75 9.71
N SER A 406 24.70 -18.34 8.69
CA SER A 406 24.82 -17.93 7.29
C SER A 406 23.61 -17.11 6.80
N VAL A 407 22.49 -17.18 7.52
CA VAL A 407 21.26 -16.47 7.17
C VAL A 407 20.83 -15.57 8.32
N LEU A 408 20.63 -14.29 8.04
CA LEU A 408 20.08 -13.30 8.95
C LEU A 408 18.86 -12.65 8.32
N ILE A 409 17.69 -12.87 8.90
CA ILE A 409 16.42 -12.27 8.50
C ILE A 409 16.02 -11.25 9.56
N VAL A 410 15.67 -10.03 9.13
CA VAL A 410 15.22 -8.97 10.03
C VAL A 410 13.90 -8.42 9.54
N GLY A 411 12.91 -8.33 10.43
CA GLY A 411 11.59 -7.84 10.09
C GLY A 411 10.75 -7.45 11.31
N ASP A 412 9.59 -6.86 11.03
CA ASP A 412 8.58 -6.50 12.04
C ASP A 412 7.18 -6.64 11.43
N ILE A 413 6.42 -7.64 11.85
CA ILE A 413 5.05 -7.89 11.38
C ILE A 413 4.18 -6.64 11.49
N LYS A 414 4.34 -5.88 12.58
CA LYS A 414 3.60 -4.63 12.87
C LYS A 414 3.92 -3.50 11.89
N GLN A 415 4.98 -3.61 11.10
CA GLN A 415 5.36 -2.69 10.03
C GLN A 415 5.08 -3.24 8.62
N SER A 416 4.37 -4.36 8.49
CA SER A 416 3.91 -4.87 7.21
C SER A 416 2.73 -4.03 6.71
N ILE A 417 2.97 -3.19 5.71
CA ILE A 417 1.98 -2.28 5.13
C ILE A 417 1.92 -2.35 3.59
N TYR A 418 2.56 -3.38 3.00
CA TYR A 418 2.66 -3.57 1.55
C TYR A 418 1.96 -4.84 1.05
N ARG A 419 0.94 -5.35 1.78
CA ARG A 419 0.14 -6.51 1.35
C ARG A 419 -0.51 -6.27 -0.03
N TRP A 420 -0.91 -5.05 -0.33
CA TRP A 420 -1.45 -4.64 -1.63
C TRP A 420 -0.43 -4.77 -2.78
N ARG A 421 0.87 -4.86 -2.48
CA ARG A 421 1.98 -5.15 -3.41
C ARG A 421 2.40 -6.62 -3.42
N GLY A 422 1.70 -7.48 -2.70
CA GLY A 422 2.02 -8.90 -2.59
C GLY A 422 2.86 -9.30 -1.38
N GLY A 423 3.24 -8.34 -0.51
CA GLY A 423 3.90 -8.67 0.76
C GLY A 423 3.04 -9.59 1.63
N ASP A 424 3.67 -10.57 2.26
CA ASP A 424 2.99 -11.58 3.08
C ASP A 424 3.67 -11.70 4.44
N TRP A 425 3.11 -11.06 5.46
CA TRP A 425 3.64 -11.04 6.81
C TRP A 425 3.59 -12.42 7.50
N GLU A 426 2.73 -13.34 7.03
CA GLU A 426 2.67 -14.71 7.57
C GLU A 426 3.95 -15.49 7.30
N ILE A 427 4.70 -15.13 6.27
CA ILE A 427 6.01 -15.75 6.00
C ILE A 427 6.93 -15.52 7.19
N LEU A 428 7.05 -14.29 7.66
CA LEU A 428 7.86 -13.97 8.84
C LEU A 428 7.28 -14.58 10.11
N HIS A 429 5.96 -14.60 10.26
CA HIS A 429 5.28 -15.04 11.48
C HIS A 429 5.38 -16.54 11.71
N ARG A 430 5.14 -17.35 10.67
CA ARG A 430 4.95 -18.80 10.82
C ARG A 430 5.80 -19.66 9.89
N ARG A 431 6.07 -19.17 8.66
CA ARG A 431 6.64 -20.01 7.61
C ARG A 431 8.16 -20.04 7.63
N ALA A 432 8.84 -18.91 7.79
CA ALA A 432 10.28 -18.80 7.63
C ALA A 432 11.05 -19.74 8.57
N ALA A 433 10.75 -19.75 9.86
CA ALA A 433 11.40 -20.63 10.82
C ALA A 433 11.17 -22.12 10.52
N ARG A 434 9.94 -22.46 10.15
CA ARG A 434 9.55 -23.83 9.80
C ARG A 434 10.24 -24.33 8.53
N GLU A 435 10.24 -23.51 7.47
CA GLU A 435 10.77 -23.88 6.15
C GLU A 435 12.31 -23.87 6.11
N LEU A 436 12.97 -23.06 6.94
CA LEU A 436 14.42 -23.11 7.16
C LEU A 436 14.86 -24.22 8.13
N GLY A 437 13.91 -24.85 8.81
CA GLY A 437 14.13 -25.87 9.83
C GLY A 437 14.28 -25.27 11.23
N GLU A 438 13.27 -25.50 12.08
CA GLU A 438 13.18 -24.96 13.44
C GLU A 438 14.41 -25.29 14.31
N ALA A 439 14.96 -26.49 14.18
CA ALA A 439 16.17 -26.93 14.92
C ALA A 439 17.44 -26.14 14.52
N SER A 440 17.47 -25.55 13.34
CA SER A 440 18.60 -24.78 12.79
C SER A 440 18.39 -23.26 12.86
N THR A 441 17.21 -22.79 13.27
CA THR A 441 16.80 -21.39 13.25
C THR A 441 16.60 -20.88 14.67
N GLU A 442 17.16 -19.72 14.97
CA GLU A 442 16.98 -18.98 16.23
C GLU A 442 16.14 -17.73 15.96
N THR A 443 15.04 -17.56 16.70
CA THR A 443 14.22 -16.35 16.64
C THR A 443 14.49 -15.49 17.88
N ILE A 444 14.85 -14.21 17.67
CA ILE A 444 15.17 -13.25 18.72
C ILE A 444 14.26 -12.03 18.58
N HIS A 445 13.70 -11.59 19.69
CA HIS A 445 12.85 -10.39 19.75
C HIS A 445 13.63 -9.21 20.32
N LEU A 446 13.76 -8.13 19.53
CA LEU A 446 14.43 -6.90 19.95
C LEU A 446 13.41 -5.98 20.64
N LYS A 447 13.45 -5.91 21.97
CA LYS A 447 12.50 -5.19 22.82
C LYS A 447 12.92 -3.76 23.15
N GLU A 448 14.14 -3.36 22.84
CA GLU A 448 14.66 -2.02 23.17
C GLU A 448 14.33 -0.99 22.10
N ASN A 449 13.94 0.22 22.52
CA ASN A 449 13.68 1.35 21.61
C ASN A 449 14.71 2.47 21.84
N PHE A 450 15.51 2.75 20.79
CA PHE A 450 16.55 3.78 20.77
C PHE A 450 16.13 5.06 20.06
N ARG A 451 14.91 5.11 19.53
CA ARG A 451 14.39 6.22 18.72
C ARG A 451 13.69 7.27 19.56
N SER A 452 12.66 6.86 20.30
CA SER A 452 11.69 7.74 20.91
C SER A 452 11.95 7.94 22.40
N LEU A 453 11.51 9.09 22.92
CA LEU A 453 11.54 9.38 24.35
C LEU A 453 10.60 8.45 25.14
N PRO A 454 10.84 8.23 26.43
CA PRO A 454 10.16 7.21 27.23
C PRO A 454 8.63 7.27 27.21
N LEU A 455 8.05 8.45 27.32
CA LEU A 455 6.59 8.63 27.34
C LEU A 455 5.95 8.28 26.01
N VAL A 456 6.61 8.64 24.88
CA VAL A 456 6.12 8.28 23.55
C VAL A 456 6.11 6.77 23.34
N VAL A 457 7.15 6.08 23.84
CA VAL A 457 7.22 4.61 23.81
C VAL A 457 6.14 3.99 24.69
N GLU A 458 5.99 4.47 25.90
CA GLU A 458 4.99 3.97 26.85
C GLU A 458 3.56 4.18 26.35
N PHE A 459 3.26 5.38 25.84
CA PHE A 459 1.96 5.65 25.19
C PHE A 459 1.68 4.69 24.03
N ASN A 460 2.65 4.51 23.13
CA ASN A 460 2.50 3.62 21.99
C ASN A 460 2.26 2.15 22.41
N ASN A 461 3.00 1.67 23.41
CA ASN A 461 2.82 0.32 23.95
C ASN A 461 1.39 0.11 24.46
N ARG A 462 0.89 1.03 25.30
CA ARG A 462 -0.42 0.93 25.95
C ARG A 462 -1.54 1.13 24.93
N MET A 463 -1.43 2.15 24.08
CA MET A 463 -2.45 2.45 23.06
C MET A 463 -2.59 1.29 22.06
N ILE A 464 -1.49 0.80 21.52
CA ILE A 464 -1.53 -0.32 20.56
C ILE A 464 -2.04 -1.60 21.24
N GLY A 465 -1.60 -1.89 22.46
CA GLY A 465 -2.09 -3.05 23.21
C GLY A 465 -3.62 -3.01 23.38
N LYS A 466 -4.15 -1.85 23.80
CA LYS A 466 -5.61 -1.68 23.99
C LYS A 466 -6.41 -1.68 22.69
N VAL A 467 -5.88 -1.05 21.65
CA VAL A 467 -6.51 -1.06 20.30
C VAL A 467 -6.59 -2.49 19.76
N VAL A 468 -5.53 -3.26 19.88
CA VAL A 468 -5.49 -4.67 19.43
C VAL A 468 -6.45 -5.53 20.25
N GLU A 469 -6.47 -5.40 21.57
CA GLU A 469 -7.37 -6.13 22.48
C GLU A 469 -8.85 -5.87 22.13
N SER A 470 -9.21 -4.58 21.99
CA SER A 470 -10.59 -4.15 21.69
C SER A 470 -11.05 -4.64 20.31
N ASP A 471 -10.21 -4.48 19.28
CA ASP A 471 -10.55 -4.85 17.91
C ASP A 471 -10.56 -6.36 17.71
N ASN A 472 -9.61 -7.10 18.29
CA ASN A 472 -9.60 -8.58 18.28
C ASN A 472 -10.85 -9.16 18.95
N THR A 473 -11.28 -8.57 20.05
CA THR A 473 -12.53 -8.94 20.72
C THR A 473 -13.74 -8.76 19.82
N ALA A 474 -13.80 -7.60 19.12
CA ALA A 474 -14.89 -7.31 18.19
C ALA A 474 -14.88 -8.29 16.98
N LEU A 475 -13.70 -8.57 16.42
CA LEU A 475 -13.53 -9.53 15.32
C LEU A 475 -13.93 -10.95 15.73
N ASN A 476 -13.52 -11.41 16.90
CA ASN A 476 -13.91 -12.73 17.43
C ASN A 476 -15.43 -12.83 17.69
N GLN A 477 -16.06 -11.74 18.12
CA GLN A 477 -17.53 -11.69 18.26
C GLN A 477 -18.20 -11.78 16.87
N LEU A 478 -17.71 -11.10 15.86
CA LEU A 478 -18.22 -11.23 14.49
C LEU A 478 -18.05 -12.64 13.94
N LEU A 479 -16.90 -13.29 14.16
CA LEU A 479 -16.68 -14.68 13.78
C LEU A 479 -17.62 -15.64 14.50
N ALA A 480 -17.88 -15.40 15.79
CA ALA A 480 -18.81 -16.22 16.58
C ALA A 480 -20.27 -16.07 16.10
N GLN A 481 -20.64 -14.86 15.66
CA GLN A 481 -21.98 -14.57 15.14
C GLN A 481 -22.19 -15.04 13.69
N ALA A 482 -21.10 -15.37 12.96
CA ALA A 482 -21.21 -15.89 11.61
C ALA A 482 -22.09 -17.14 11.57
N PRO A 483 -23.06 -17.23 10.64
CA PRO A 483 -23.94 -18.39 10.58
C PRO A 483 -23.15 -19.70 10.41
N PRO A 484 -23.51 -20.80 11.10
CA PRO A 484 -22.79 -22.09 10.97
C PRO A 484 -22.76 -22.64 9.54
N HIS A 485 -23.81 -22.36 8.76
CA HIS A 485 -23.88 -22.75 7.36
C HIS A 485 -22.98 -21.93 6.45
N ALA A 486 -22.59 -20.74 6.88
CA ALA A 486 -21.72 -19.86 6.11
C ALA A 486 -20.22 -20.11 6.39
N LEU A 487 -19.80 -20.09 7.66
CA LEU A 487 -18.39 -20.28 8.06
C LEU A 487 -18.23 -21.57 8.88
N GLY A 488 -17.49 -22.52 8.32
CA GLY A 488 -17.20 -23.82 8.99
C GLY A 488 -16.34 -23.66 10.25
N GLY A 489 -16.45 -24.61 11.17
CA GLY A 489 -15.73 -24.57 12.46
C GLY A 489 -14.23 -24.46 12.31
N LYS A 490 -13.62 -25.22 11.39
CA LYS A 490 -12.16 -25.19 11.13
C LYS A 490 -11.70 -23.81 10.65
N ALA A 491 -12.36 -23.21 9.67
CA ALA A 491 -12.02 -21.88 9.17
C ALA A 491 -12.19 -20.80 10.23
N ARG A 492 -13.21 -20.96 11.11
CA ARG A 492 -13.43 -20.05 12.25
C ARG A 492 -12.30 -20.13 13.28
N GLU A 493 -11.84 -21.33 13.59
CA GLU A 493 -10.71 -21.56 14.51
C GLU A 493 -9.41 -21.00 13.96
N GLU A 494 -9.11 -21.18 12.67
CA GLU A 494 -7.92 -20.68 11.99
C GLU A 494 -7.85 -19.14 11.95
N LEU A 495 -9.02 -18.48 11.89
CA LEU A 495 -9.10 -17.02 11.82
C LEU A 495 -9.18 -16.34 13.19
N ARG A 496 -9.50 -17.10 14.23
CA ARG A 496 -9.61 -16.60 15.58
C ARG A 496 -8.27 -16.09 16.09
N ASP A 497 -8.30 -15.00 16.84
CA ASP A 497 -7.15 -14.40 17.51
C ASP A 497 -5.97 -13.99 16.60
N THR A 498 -6.15 -14.02 15.26
CA THR A 498 -5.10 -13.68 14.27
C THR A 498 -4.48 -12.31 14.53
N LEU A 499 -5.29 -11.30 14.87
CA LEU A 499 -4.81 -9.94 15.19
C LEU A 499 -3.99 -9.94 16.49
N GLN A 500 -4.46 -10.63 17.51
CA GLN A 500 -3.77 -10.74 18.80
C GLN A 500 -2.42 -11.44 18.64
N GLU A 501 -2.34 -12.50 17.84
CA GLU A 501 -1.12 -13.24 17.56
C GLU A 501 -0.08 -12.38 16.82
N ALA A 502 -0.52 -11.58 15.85
CA ALA A 502 0.35 -10.65 15.12
C ALA A 502 1.01 -9.59 16.02
N TYR A 503 0.40 -9.30 17.18
CA TYR A 503 0.84 -8.28 18.13
C TYR A 503 1.30 -8.81 19.49
N CYS A 504 1.47 -10.13 19.63
CA CYS A 504 1.79 -10.75 20.94
C CYS A 504 3.03 -10.15 21.62
N GLU A 505 4.02 -9.65 20.86
CA GLU A 505 5.23 -9.03 21.37
C GLU A 505 5.41 -7.58 20.87
N HIS A 506 4.42 -6.72 21.11
CA HIS A 506 4.47 -5.34 20.65
C HIS A 506 5.19 -4.38 21.60
N ALA A 507 5.26 -4.70 22.89
CA ALA A 507 5.79 -3.80 23.91
C ALA A 507 7.31 -3.63 23.85
N GLN A 508 7.77 -2.38 23.97
CA GLN A 508 9.17 -2.00 23.91
C GLN A 508 9.61 -1.28 25.18
N SER A 509 10.91 -1.35 25.49
CA SER A 509 11.56 -0.60 26.58
C SER A 509 12.34 0.59 26.02
N ALA A 510 12.07 1.79 26.45
CA ALA A 510 12.80 2.98 26.01
C ALA A 510 14.24 2.99 26.54
N ARG A 511 15.20 3.21 25.66
CA ARG A 511 16.63 3.38 26.01
C ARG A 511 17.10 4.81 25.82
N LYS A 512 16.39 5.59 25.01
CA LYS A 512 16.72 7.02 24.82
C LYS A 512 16.40 7.79 26.08
N LYS A 513 17.36 8.58 26.53
CA LYS A 513 17.20 9.53 27.64
C LYS A 513 17.15 10.94 27.08
N GLY A 514 16.29 11.79 27.59
CA GLY A 514 16.16 13.20 27.24
C GLY A 514 16.04 14.07 28.48
N LEU A 515 15.97 15.38 28.28
CA LEU A 515 15.72 16.37 29.35
C LEU A 515 14.27 16.29 29.83
N HIS A 516 13.38 15.80 28.98
CA HIS A 516 11.97 15.57 29.29
C HIS A 516 11.53 14.17 28.81
N PRO A 517 10.43 13.61 29.32
CA PRO A 517 9.99 12.26 28.99
C PRO A 517 9.38 12.14 27.59
N GLY A 518 9.02 13.24 26.91
CA GLY A 518 8.25 13.31 25.70
C GLY A 518 6.84 13.84 25.92
N TYR A 519 6.09 14.01 24.82
CA TYR A 519 4.74 14.55 24.85
C TYR A 519 3.83 13.92 23.81
N VAL A 520 2.58 13.63 24.20
CA VAL A 520 1.54 13.14 23.30
C VAL A 520 0.26 13.96 23.47
N ASN A 521 -0.30 14.41 22.36
CA ASN A 521 -1.56 15.14 22.35
C ASN A 521 -2.53 14.45 21.38
N ILE A 522 -3.77 14.25 21.83
CA ILE A 522 -4.89 13.80 21.00
C ILE A 522 -5.93 14.89 21.02
N THR A 523 -6.40 15.32 19.85
CA THR A 523 -7.43 16.35 19.70
C THR A 523 -8.60 15.79 18.90
N HIS A 524 -9.76 15.66 19.56
CA HIS A 524 -11.01 15.24 18.93
C HIS A 524 -11.80 16.50 18.55
N TYR A 525 -11.80 16.87 17.28
CA TYR A 525 -12.20 18.17 16.77
C TYR A 525 -13.45 18.16 15.88
N ALA A 526 -14.18 19.28 15.87
CA ALA A 526 -15.26 19.58 14.93
C ALA A 526 -14.74 20.48 13.79
N GLY A 527 -15.18 20.21 12.56
CA GLY A 527 -14.78 21.03 11.39
C GLY A 527 -13.41 20.66 10.82
N GLU A 528 -12.51 21.64 10.70
CA GLU A 528 -11.15 21.45 10.20
C GLU A 528 -10.16 21.20 11.35
N PRO A 529 -9.09 20.42 11.11
CA PRO A 529 -8.10 20.14 12.14
C PRO A 529 -7.39 21.43 12.57
N PRO A 530 -7.22 21.70 13.91
CA PRO A 530 -6.52 22.87 14.43
C PRO A 530 -5.00 22.76 14.26
N LEU A 531 -4.58 22.44 13.02
CA LEU A 531 -3.20 22.12 12.66
C LEU A 531 -2.30 23.37 12.70
N ILE A 532 -2.81 24.50 12.21
CA ILE A 532 -2.05 25.76 12.13
C ILE A 532 -1.73 26.27 13.54
N GLU A 533 -2.71 26.25 14.43
CA GLU A 533 -2.55 26.67 15.85
C GLU A 533 -1.53 25.78 16.56
N ARG A 534 -1.57 24.47 16.29
CA ARG A 534 -0.59 23.54 16.87
C ARG A 534 0.82 23.76 16.30
N ILE A 535 0.97 24.02 15.03
CA ILE A 535 2.27 24.36 14.41
C ILE A 535 2.82 25.65 15.03
N LYS A 536 1.99 26.69 15.21
CA LYS A 536 2.39 27.92 15.89
C LYS A 536 2.86 27.66 17.32
N ALA A 537 2.13 26.85 18.08
CA ALA A 537 2.52 26.48 19.43
C ALA A 537 3.87 25.75 19.47
N LEU A 538 4.12 24.85 18.52
CA LEU A 538 5.39 24.14 18.37
C LEU A 538 6.55 25.08 18.05
N VAL A 539 6.36 26.01 17.10
CA VAL A 539 7.36 27.03 16.76
C VAL A 539 7.66 27.95 17.96
N ASN A 540 6.63 28.34 18.71
CA ASN A 540 6.81 29.13 19.94
C ASN A 540 7.58 28.38 21.04
N LYS A 541 7.53 27.05 21.05
CA LYS A 541 8.34 26.21 21.96
C LYS A 541 9.78 25.98 21.44
N GLY A 542 10.09 26.46 20.22
CA GLY A 542 11.43 26.40 19.65
C GLY A 542 11.67 25.25 18.65
N PHE A 543 10.64 24.47 18.30
CA PHE A 543 10.78 23.48 17.21
C PHE A 543 10.86 24.18 15.87
N ARG A 544 11.79 23.73 15.02
CA ARG A 544 11.95 24.24 13.65
C ARG A 544 10.99 23.53 12.69
N PRO A 545 10.55 24.17 11.60
CA PRO A 545 9.69 23.52 10.61
C PRO A 545 10.24 22.18 10.11
N LYS A 546 11.55 22.08 9.86
CA LYS A 546 12.20 20.82 9.45
C LYS A 546 12.13 19.68 10.46
N ASP A 547 11.90 19.98 11.73
CA ASP A 547 11.79 19.01 12.80
C ASP A 547 10.37 18.37 12.83
N MET A 548 9.43 18.90 12.03
CA MET A 548 8.04 18.50 11.96
C MET A 548 7.75 17.64 10.71
N MET A 549 6.90 16.63 10.88
CA MET A 549 6.36 15.82 9.79
C MET A 549 4.86 15.66 9.97
N ILE A 550 4.11 15.89 8.90
CA ILE A 550 2.67 15.69 8.86
C ILE A 550 2.40 14.39 8.10
N LEU A 551 1.75 13.45 8.77
CA LEU A 551 1.40 12.15 8.21
C LEU A 551 -0.06 12.09 7.80
N VAL A 552 -0.31 11.73 6.55
CA VAL A 552 -1.65 11.56 5.99
C VAL A 552 -1.89 10.14 5.48
N ARG A 553 -3.15 9.73 5.45
CA ARG A 553 -3.53 8.41 4.90
C ARG A 553 -3.49 8.38 3.37
N SER A 554 -3.90 9.46 2.72
CA SER A 554 -4.02 9.55 1.26
C SER A 554 -3.36 10.82 0.72
N GLY A 555 -2.97 10.80 -0.58
CA GLY A 555 -2.45 11.98 -1.27
C GLY A 555 -3.45 13.13 -1.30
N THR A 556 -4.74 12.83 -1.45
CA THR A 556 -5.82 13.84 -1.41
C THR A 556 -5.89 14.58 -0.07
N ASP A 557 -5.65 13.89 1.04
CA ASP A 557 -5.57 14.54 2.36
C ASP A 557 -4.29 15.37 2.47
N GLY A 558 -3.20 14.91 1.88
CA GLY A 558 -1.95 15.67 1.77
C GLY A 558 -2.13 16.98 1.01
N THR A 559 -2.84 16.96 -0.11
CA THR A 559 -3.16 18.15 -0.89
C THR A 559 -4.02 19.15 -0.10
N LYS A 560 -5.04 18.68 0.64
CA LYS A 560 -5.86 19.55 1.51
C LYS A 560 -5.01 20.26 2.57
N VAL A 561 -4.17 19.50 3.28
CA VAL A 561 -3.27 20.05 4.30
C VAL A 561 -2.31 21.06 3.69
N ALA A 562 -1.69 20.72 2.56
CA ALA A 562 -0.77 21.60 1.87
C ALA A 562 -1.44 22.91 1.43
N SER A 563 -2.64 22.83 0.87
CA SER A 563 -3.42 24.02 0.48
C SER A 563 -3.72 24.91 1.68
N ALA A 564 -4.17 24.34 2.80
CA ALA A 564 -4.47 25.10 4.02
C ALA A 564 -3.20 25.81 4.58
N LEU A 565 -2.06 25.15 4.57
CA LEU A 565 -0.80 25.72 5.03
C LEU A 565 -0.26 26.81 4.08
N LEU A 566 -0.40 26.62 2.78
CA LEU A 566 0.00 27.61 1.77
C LEU A 566 -0.91 28.85 1.82
N ASP A 567 -2.22 28.66 2.03
CA ASP A 567 -3.15 29.79 2.23
C ASP A 567 -2.83 30.56 3.52
N PHE A 568 -2.48 29.85 4.59
CA PHE A 568 -1.99 30.49 5.80
C PHE A 568 -0.71 31.29 5.52
N LYS A 569 0.29 30.71 4.83
CA LYS A 569 1.54 31.40 4.45
C LYS A 569 1.29 32.70 3.69
N ARG A 570 0.32 32.71 2.74
CA ARG A 570 -0.03 33.93 1.96
C ARG A 570 -0.63 35.03 2.83
N ARG A 571 -1.43 34.67 3.86
CA ARG A 571 -2.11 35.62 4.74
C ARG A 571 -1.27 36.06 5.93
N ASN A 572 -0.28 35.26 6.29
CA ASN A 572 0.53 35.49 7.48
C ASN A 572 1.61 36.56 7.24
N THR A 573 1.64 37.56 8.12
CA THR A 573 2.64 38.65 8.09
C THR A 573 3.75 38.47 9.14
N ASP A 574 3.58 37.54 10.12
CA ASP A 574 4.55 37.29 11.19
C ASP A 574 5.72 36.43 10.67
N PRO A 575 6.96 36.95 10.67
CA PRO A 575 8.12 36.22 10.19
C PRO A 575 8.39 34.91 10.92
N ARG A 576 7.98 34.75 12.18
CA ARG A 576 8.19 33.56 13.00
C ARG A 576 7.50 32.33 12.45
N TYR A 577 6.36 32.54 11.78
CA TYR A 577 5.54 31.47 11.21
C TYR A 577 5.68 31.39 9.68
N ARG A 578 6.84 31.82 9.17
CA ARG A 578 7.19 31.66 7.74
C ARG A 578 7.80 30.30 7.55
N PHE A 579 7.03 29.36 7.03
CA PHE A 579 7.50 28.01 6.70
C PHE A 579 7.09 27.63 5.28
N ASP A 580 7.91 26.79 4.68
CA ASP A 580 7.64 26.13 3.41
C ASP A 580 7.02 24.77 3.65
N VAL A 581 6.31 24.29 2.66
CA VAL A 581 5.64 22.99 2.72
C VAL A 581 6.19 22.13 1.61
N MET A 582 6.69 20.95 1.97
CA MET A 582 7.11 19.95 1.02
C MET A 582 6.16 18.76 1.08
N THR A 583 5.49 18.48 -0.04
CA THR A 583 4.73 17.27 -0.23
C THR A 583 4.96 16.77 -1.64
N GLN A 584 5.12 15.48 -1.80
CA GLN A 584 5.32 14.89 -3.12
C GLN A 584 4.10 15.07 -4.02
N GLU A 585 2.90 15.22 -3.44
CA GLU A 585 1.66 15.41 -4.19
C GLU A 585 1.30 16.87 -4.45
N ALA A 586 1.72 17.82 -3.59
CA ALA A 586 1.46 19.25 -3.81
C ALA A 586 2.44 19.89 -4.79
N LEU A 587 3.52 19.21 -5.10
CA LEU A 587 4.50 19.62 -6.10
C LEU A 587 4.29 18.89 -7.44
N ILE A 588 3.04 18.50 -7.71
CA ILE A 588 2.70 17.90 -9.01
C ILE A 588 2.96 18.94 -10.10
N VAL A 589 3.84 18.59 -11.03
CA VAL A 589 4.28 19.51 -12.09
C VAL A 589 3.12 20.00 -12.93
N GLY A 590 2.14 19.15 -13.23
CA GLY A 590 0.98 19.49 -14.05
C GLY A 590 -0.01 20.48 -13.41
N THR A 591 0.03 20.69 -12.07
CA THR A 591 -0.88 21.62 -11.39
C THR A 591 -0.37 23.05 -11.29
N ALA A 592 0.91 23.27 -11.58
CA ALA A 592 1.51 24.59 -11.53
C ALA A 592 0.97 25.49 -12.68
N PRO A 593 0.66 26.77 -12.41
CA PRO A 593 0.15 27.68 -13.45
C PRO A 593 1.06 27.79 -14.68
N ILE A 594 2.37 27.86 -14.46
CA ILE A 594 3.35 27.93 -15.54
C ILE A 594 3.40 26.65 -16.39
N SER A 595 3.30 25.49 -15.75
CA SER A 595 3.23 24.20 -16.46
C SER A 595 1.94 24.08 -17.28
N SER A 596 0.79 24.42 -16.67
CA SER A 596 -0.50 24.42 -17.33
C SER A 596 -0.52 25.38 -18.54
N PHE A 597 0.16 26.52 -18.43
CA PHE A 597 0.29 27.47 -19.54
C PHE A 597 1.13 26.90 -20.69
N VAL A 598 2.29 26.32 -20.42
CA VAL A 598 3.14 25.71 -21.46
C VAL A 598 2.38 24.61 -22.20
N ILE A 599 1.71 23.73 -21.46
CA ILE A 599 0.89 22.66 -22.05
C ILE A 599 -0.30 23.21 -22.84
N ALA A 600 -0.95 24.27 -22.35
CA ALA A 600 -2.01 24.94 -23.09
C ALA A 600 -1.51 25.51 -24.42
N CYS A 601 -0.33 26.14 -24.46
CA CYS A 601 0.30 26.57 -25.69
C CYS A 601 0.51 25.43 -26.70
N LEU A 602 1.04 24.30 -26.24
CA LEU A 602 1.25 23.11 -27.08
C LEU A 602 -0.09 22.52 -27.57
N LYS A 603 -1.12 22.45 -26.71
CA LYS A 603 -2.47 22.01 -27.11
C LYS A 603 -3.12 22.94 -28.11
N LEU A 604 -3.02 24.24 -27.92
CA LEU A 604 -3.51 25.26 -28.87
C LEU A 604 -2.72 25.24 -30.19
N ALA A 605 -1.44 24.90 -30.15
CA ALA A 605 -0.66 24.64 -31.35
C ALA A 605 -1.34 23.55 -32.20
N MET A 606 -1.80 22.48 -31.59
CA MET A 606 -2.45 21.35 -32.27
C MET A 606 -3.93 21.61 -32.58
N ASN A 607 -4.67 22.27 -31.70
CA ASN A 607 -6.08 22.61 -31.89
C ASN A 607 -6.38 24.00 -31.36
N PRO A 608 -6.36 25.04 -32.22
CA PRO A 608 -6.65 26.41 -31.83
C PRO A 608 -8.09 26.63 -31.30
N ALA A 609 -8.98 25.67 -31.56
CA ALA A 609 -10.39 25.75 -31.11
C ALA A 609 -10.59 25.14 -29.71
N ASP A 610 -9.58 24.63 -29.06
CA ASP A 610 -9.67 24.09 -27.69
C ASP A 610 -9.97 25.21 -26.70
N SER A 611 -11.23 25.26 -26.26
CA SER A 611 -11.74 26.30 -25.37
C SER A 611 -11.10 26.28 -23.99
N LEU A 612 -10.79 25.09 -23.46
CA LEU A 612 -10.16 24.95 -22.13
C LEU A 612 -8.72 25.46 -22.16
N SER A 613 -7.92 25.02 -23.13
CA SER A 613 -6.53 25.49 -23.29
C SER A 613 -6.48 26.98 -23.58
N ARG A 614 -7.46 27.52 -24.33
CA ARG A 614 -7.58 28.96 -24.57
C ARG A 614 -7.90 29.75 -23.29
N ALA A 615 -8.79 29.22 -22.45
CA ALA A 615 -9.10 29.86 -21.17
C ALA A 615 -7.86 29.89 -20.23
N ILE A 616 -7.09 28.81 -20.15
CA ILE A 616 -5.84 28.73 -19.39
C ILE A 616 -4.80 29.73 -19.92
N TYR A 617 -4.63 29.77 -21.24
CA TYR A 617 -3.73 30.70 -21.92
C TYR A 617 -4.12 32.16 -21.63
N ASN A 618 -5.40 32.52 -21.79
CA ASN A 618 -5.90 33.86 -21.56
C ASN A 618 -5.75 34.28 -20.10
N HIS A 619 -6.03 33.38 -19.16
CA HIS A 619 -5.84 33.65 -17.73
C HIS A 619 -4.39 33.95 -17.38
N PHE A 620 -3.46 33.12 -17.84
CA PHE A 620 -2.05 33.29 -17.57
C PHE A 620 -1.45 34.54 -18.22
N SER A 621 -1.93 34.88 -19.41
CA SER A 621 -1.56 36.08 -20.17
C SER A 621 -2.29 37.34 -19.71
N ALA A 622 -3.06 37.30 -18.62
CA ALA A 622 -3.84 38.41 -18.04
C ALA A 622 -4.77 39.11 -19.04
N LYS A 623 -5.39 38.34 -19.93
CA LYS A 623 -6.39 38.90 -20.89
C LYS A 623 -7.70 39.26 -20.17
N PRO A 624 -8.51 40.20 -20.73
CA PRO A 624 -9.71 40.70 -20.07
C PRO A 624 -10.81 39.64 -19.84
N SER A 625 -10.85 38.60 -20.67
CA SER A 625 -11.81 37.49 -20.56
C SER A 625 -11.14 36.16 -20.83
N PHE A 626 -11.60 35.10 -20.14
CA PHE A 626 -11.20 33.71 -20.41
C PHE A 626 -11.53 33.25 -21.84
N ASP A 627 -12.60 33.83 -22.42
CA ASP A 627 -13.08 33.49 -23.77
C ASP A 627 -12.52 34.43 -24.85
N ALA A 628 -11.59 35.32 -24.50
CA ALA A 628 -10.99 36.25 -25.46
C ALA A 628 -10.42 35.50 -26.67
N GLU A 629 -10.65 36.00 -27.87
CA GLU A 629 -10.06 35.43 -29.07
C GLU A 629 -8.54 35.68 -29.08
N LEU A 630 -7.80 34.72 -29.64
CA LEU A 630 -6.38 34.88 -29.89
C LEU A 630 -6.16 35.87 -31.02
N THR A 631 -5.18 36.74 -30.89
CA THR A 631 -4.78 37.65 -31.97
C THR A 631 -4.17 36.86 -33.14
N GLU A 632 -4.14 37.44 -34.33
CA GLU A 632 -3.53 36.81 -35.50
C GLU A 632 -2.07 36.45 -35.26
N GLU A 633 -1.31 37.31 -34.54
CA GLU A 633 0.08 37.10 -34.19
C GLU A 633 0.24 35.88 -33.26
N GLU A 634 -0.61 35.77 -32.25
CA GLU A 634 -0.62 34.61 -31.34
C GLU A 634 -0.96 33.30 -32.06
N VAL A 635 -1.98 33.34 -32.94
CA VAL A 635 -2.37 32.17 -33.75
C VAL A 635 -1.23 31.74 -34.68
N VAL A 636 -0.54 32.68 -35.31
CA VAL A 636 0.61 32.38 -36.19
C VAL A 636 1.74 31.78 -35.39
N PHE A 637 2.07 32.38 -34.22
CA PHE A 637 3.12 31.84 -33.33
C PHE A 637 2.77 30.41 -32.86
N LEU A 638 1.58 30.21 -32.28
CA LEU A 638 1.16 28.90 -31.78
C LEU A 638 1.16 27.85 -32.89
N LYS A 639 0.63 28.16 -34.06
CA LYS A 639 0.67 27.24 -35.20
C LYS A 639 2.09 26.92 -35.68
N SER A 640 3.03 27.85 -35.55
CA SER A 640 4.43 27.60 -35.92
C SER A 640 5.11 26.56 -35.06
N LEU A 641 4.66 26.36 -33.82
CA LEU A 641 5.24 25.36 -32.90
C LEU A 641 5.12 23.93 -33.44
N ARG A 642 4.13 23.63 -34.30
CA ARG A 642 3.99 22.30 -34.93
C ARG A 642 5.18 21.87 -35.79
N LEU A 643 6.00 22.84 -36.23
CA LEU A 643 7.13 22.58 -37.09
C LEU A 643 8.39 22.13 -36.32
N PHE A 644 8.30 22.11 -35.01
CA PHE A 644 9.44 21.86 -34.13
C PHE A 644 9.21 20.64 -33.24
N PRO A 645 10.32 19.97 -32.82
CA PRO A 645 10.25 18.96 -31.77
C PRO A 645 9.72 19.57 -30.44
N PRO A 646 9.19 18.75 -29.52
CA PRO A 646 8.65 19.24 -28.25
C PRO A 646 9.62 20.10 -27.44
N GLU A 647 10.91 19.77 -27.43
CA GLU A 647 11.96 20.51 -26.72
C GLU A 647 12.17 21.92 -27.32
N GLU A 648 12.30 22.04 -28.63
CA GLU A 648 12.44 23.34 -29.28
C GLU A 648 11.16 24.17 -29.18
N ALA A 649 10.00 23.53 -29.28
CA ALA A 649 8.71 24.21 -29.08
C ALA A 649 8.59 24.77 -27.67
N PHE A 650 9.05 24.02 -26.66
CA PHE A 650 9.12 24.49 -25.27
C PHE A 650 10.01 25.73 -25.13
N GLU A 651 11.25 25.68 -25.64
CA GLU A 651 12.18 26.80 -25.56
C GLU A 651 11.63 28.07 -26.22
N ARG A 652 10.94 27.92 -27.36
CA ARG A 652 10.28 29.05 -28.06
C ARG A 652 9.16 29.66 -27.23
N ILE A 653 8.37 28.82 -26.51
CA ILE A 653 7.34 29.32 -25.59
C ILE A 653 8.00 30.09 -24.44
N VAL A 654 9.06 29.53 -23.85
CA VAL A 654 9.78 30.15 -22.73
C VAL A 654 10.31 31.52 -23.12
N MET A 655 10.94 31.63 -24.31
CA MET A 655 11.49 32.88 -24.80
C MET A 655 10.41 33.92 -25.17
N ARG A 656 9.29 33.48 -25.79
CA ARG A 656 8.22 34.40 -26.26
C ARG A 656 7.47 35.07 -25.11
N TYR A 657 7.35 34.37 -23.97
CA TYR A 657 6.57 34.83 -22.81
C TYR A 657 7.44 35.15 -21.58
N ASP A 658 8.76 35.26 -21.75
CA ASP A 658 9.76 35.58 -20.70
C ASP A 658 9.55 34.76 -19.41
N LEU A 659 9.23 33.45 -19.56
CA LEU A 659 8.86 32.59 -18.43
C LEU A 659 10.04 32.38 -17.43
N GLN A 660 11.27 32.55 -17.85
CA GLN A 660 12.47 32.51 -17.01
C GLN A 660 12.51 33.62 -15.95
N GLU A 661 11.79 34.72 -16.14
CA GLU A 661 11.73 35.83 -15.18
C GLU A 661 10.86 35.50 -13.96
N ARG A 662 10.02 34.43 -14.03
CA ARG A 662 9.13 33.99 -12.96
C ARG A 662 9.87 33.13 -11.95
N ARG A 663 10.68 33.76 -11.11
CA ARG A 663 11.59 33.06 -10.14
C ARG A 663 10.87 32.10 -9.20
N GLU A 664 9.62 32.36 -8.80
CA GLU A 664 8.84 31.52 -7.89
C GLU A 664 8.39 30.21 -8.55
N GLU A 665 8.25 30.17 -9.87
CA GLU A 665 7.78 29.02 -10.63
C GLU A 665 8.88 28.35 -11.47
N ILE A 666 10.14 28.83 -11.39
CA ILE A 666 11.24 28.35 -12.22
C ILE A 666 11.52 26.85 -12.04
N ALA A 667 11.35 26.33 -10.83
CA ALA A 667 11.52 24.90 -10.54
C ALA A 667 10.51 24.03 -11.30
N TYR A 668 9.26 24.48 -11.44
CA TYR A 668 8.24 23.79 -12.23
C TYR A 668 8.54 23.87 -13.74
N LEU A 669 9.03 25.01 -14.20
CA LEU A 669 9.44 25.18 -15.60
C LEU A 669 10.58 24.22 -15.95
N GLN A 670 11.59 24.10 -15.07
CA GLN A 670 12.68 23.15 -15.23
C GLN A 670 12.22 21.71 -15.22
N ALA A 671 11.27 21.37 -14.35
CA ALA A 671 10.70 20.02 -14.30
C ALA A 671 9.90 19.66 -15.57
N VAL A 672 9.16 20.60 -16.15
CA VAL A 672 8.50 20.38 -17.47
C VAL A 672 9.56 20.12 -18.53
N HIS A 673 10.64 20.92 -18.55
CA HIS A 673 11.72 20.73 -19.50
C HIS A 673 12.42 19.38 -19.36
N GLU A 674 12.76 18.99 -18.13
CA GLU A 674 13.35 17.66 -17.84
C GLU A 674 12.44 16.52 -18.33
N GLN A 675 11.13 16.64 -18.15
CA GLN A 675 10.20 15.64 -18.62
C GLN A 675 10.08 15.59 -20.14
N ILE A 676 10.17 16.73 -20.82
CA ILE A 676 10.22 16.77 -22.29
C ILE A 676 11.50 16.10 -22.78
N ILE A 677 12.67 16.41 -22.20
CA ILE A 677 13.95 15.77 -22.54
C ILE A 677 13.88 14.26 -22.33
N ASN A 678 13.39 13.83 -21.17
CA ASN A 678 13.25 12.41 -20.85
C ASN A 678 12.28 11.68 -21.81
N PHE A 679 11.21 12.35 -22.22
CA PHE A 679 10.27 11.80 -23.21
C PHE A 679 10.92 11.68 -24.59
N CYS A 680 11.69 12.66 -25.01
CA CYS A 680 12.37 12.69 -26.32
C CYS A 680 13.58 11.74 -26.39
N ALA A 681 14.16 11.36 -25.24
CA ALA A 681 15.33 10.50 -25.19
C ALA A 681 15.08 9.11 -25.81
N GLY A 682 15.76 8.79 -26.90
CA GLY A 682 15.71 7.48 -27.53
C GLY A 682 14.48 7.17 -28.37
N ARG A 683 13.62 8.16 -28.67
CA ARG A 683 12.43 7.98 -29.52
C ARG A 683 12.25 9.14 -30.50
N VAL A 684 11.55 8.86 -31.60
CA VAL A 684 11.04 9.93 -32.47
C VAL A 684 9.83 10.53 -31.76
N ALA A 685 9.97 11.71 -31.20
CA ALA A 685 8.94 12.38 -30.43
C ALA A 685 8.37 13.58 -31.17
N ASP A 686 7.05 13.65 -31.25
CA ASP A 686 6.31 14.81 -31.72
C ASP A 686 5.40 15.38 -30.62
N ILE A 687 4.85 16.56 -30.84
CA ILE A 687 3.99 17.24 -29.87
C ILE A 687 2.72 16.41 -29.53
N PRO A 688 1.99 15.79 -30.49
CA PRO A 688 0.83 14.95 -30.17
C PRO A 688 1.14 13.78 -29.25
N LEU A 689 2.24 13.07 -29.50
CA LEU A 689 2.66 11.95 -28.66
C LEU A 689 3.10 12.41 -27.27
N PHE A 690 3.81 13.53 -27.20
CA PHE A 690 4.16 14.15 -25.92
C PHE A 690 2.91 14.56 -25.11
N LEU A 691 1.92 15.21 -25.73
CA LEU A 691 0.70 15.62 -25.06
C LEU A 691 -0.12 14.43 -24.56
N LYS A 692 -0.21 13.34 -25.35
CA LYS A 692 -0.85 12.10 -24.90
C LYS A 692 -0.14 11.53 -23.67
N TRP A 693 1.16 11.41 -23.72
CA TRP A 693 1.98 10.93 -22.61
C TRP A 693 1.87 11.86 -21.38
N TRP A 694 1.85 13.18 -21.59
CA TRP A 694 1.68 14.15 -20.52
C TRP A 694 0.35 13.99 -19.80
N ASP A 695 -0.75 13.86 -20.53
CA ASP A 695 -2.09 13.70 -19.96
C ASP A 695 -2.22 12.35 -19.21
N GLU A 696 -1.55 11.30 -19.67
CA GLU A 696 -1.58 9.97 -19.05
C GLU A 696 -0.63 9.85 -17.84
N GLN A 697 0.54 10.46 -17.89
CA GLN A 697 1.65 10.19 -16.95
C GLN A 697 2.40 11.44 -16.50
N GLY A 698 2.80 12.33 -17.44
CA GLY A 698 3.70 13.43 -17.16
C GLY A 698 3.12 14.43 -16.19
N SER A 699 1.83 14.75 -16.31
CA SER A 699 1.11 15.70 -15.45
C SER A 699 1.11 15.31 -13.97
N GLY A 700 1.16 14.03 -13.66
CA GLY A 700 1.15 13.50 -12.29
C GLY A 700 2.51 13.41 -11.61
N ARG A 701 3.60 13.73 -12.30
CA ARG A 701 4.95 13.69 -11.72
C ARG A 701 5.18 14.85 -10.76
N SER A 702 5.98 14.59 -9.71
CA SER A 702 6.29 15.58 -8.67
C SER A 702 7.71 16.10 -8.77
N LEU A 703 7.91 17.36 -8.36
CA LEU A 703 9.23 17.98 -8.21
C LEU A 703 10.05 17.31 -7.10
N SER A 704 11.34 17.10 -7.36
CA SER A 704 12.34 16.82 -6.33
C SER A 704 12.87 18.15 -5.75
N VAL A 705 12.48 18.49 -4.53
CA VAL A 705 12.99 19.67 -3.83
C VAL A 705 13.86 19.23 -2.66
N GLU A 706 15.04 19.82 -2.49
CA GLU A 706 15.86 19.60 -1.30
C GLU A 706 15.21 20.18 -0.05
N GLN A 707 15.30 19.44 1.08
CA GLN A 707 14.74 19.86 2.36
C GLN A 707 15.48 21.09 2.91
N GLY A 708 14.80 22.24 2.94
CA GLY A 708 15.27 23.44 3.62
C GLY A 708 15.04 23.40 5.14
N GLU A 709 15.75 24.25 5.89
CA GLU A 709 15.59 24.42 7.35
C GLU A 709 14.17 24.88 7.74
N THR A 710 13.46 25.55 6.83
CA THR A 710 12.14 26.15 7.02
C THR A 710 11.01 25.27 6.50
N THR A 711 11.28 24.05 6.06
CA THR A 711 10.31 23.20 5.33
C THR A 711 9.65 22.20 6.26
N ILE A 712 8.31 22.20 6.31
CA ILE A 712 7.50 21.15 6.93
C ILE A 712 7.26 20.05 5.89
N GLU A 713 7.55 18.81 6.26
CA GLU A 713 7.35 17.64 5.40
C GLU A 713 5.94 17.08 5.57
N ILE A 714 5.16 17.01 4.48
CA ILE A 714 3.89 16.29 4.42
C ILE A 714 4.10 15.02 3.60
N THR A 715 3.77 13.88 4.17
CA THR A 715 3.96 12.60 3.49
C THR A 715 2.89 11.58 3.89
N THR A 716 2.66 10.58 3.03
CA THR A 716 1.76 9.48 3.41
C THR A 716 2.43 8.54 4.41
N ILE A 717 1.62 7.86 5.25
CA ILE A 717 2.12 6.89 6.23
C ILE A 717 2.98 5.80 5.55
N HIS A 718 2.61 5.36 4.35
CA HIS A 718 3.38 4.36 3.60
C HIS A 718 4.79 4.84 3.24
N LYS A 719 4.92 6.09 2.78
CA LYS A 719 6.21 6.69 2.40
C LYS A 719 7.05 7.05 3.62
N ALA A 720 6.41 7.29 4.77
CA ALA A 720 7.08 7.59 6.03
C ALA A 720 7.67 6.35 6.73
N LYS A 721 7.42 5.15 6.21
CA LYS A 721 8.03 3.92 6.75
C LYS A 721 9.56 4.04 6.71
N GLY A 722 10.23 3.68 7.80
CA GLY A 722 11.68 3.84 7.98
C GLY A 722 12.13 5.25 8.45
N LEU A 723 11.31 6.29 8.24
CA LEU A 723 11.65 7.67 8.64
C LEU A 723 11.36 7.92 10.13
N GLU A 724 11.89 9.05 10.65
CA GLU A 724 11.63 9.57 12.00
C GLU A 724 11.73 11.09 12.00
N LYS A 725 10.97 11.74 12.88
CA LYS A 725 11.04 13.20 13.11
C LYS A 725 10.83 13.51 14.58
N LYS A 726 11.37 14.66 15.03
CA LYS A 726 11.17 15.12 16.41
C LYS A 726 9.67 15.25 16.73
N VAL A 727 8.92 15.86 15.83
CA VAL A 727 7.48 16.09 15.94
C VAL A 727 6.73 15.43 14.80
N VAL A 728 5.69 14.68 15.12
CA VAL A 728 4.77 14.07 14.16
C VAL A 728 3.35 14.54 14.41
N LEU A 729 2.68 14.99 13.33
CA LEU A 729 1.28 15.43 13.35
C LEU A 729 0.45 14.54 12.41
N ILE A 730 -0.69 14.03 12.88
CA ILE A 730 -1.58 13.15 12.11
C ILE A 730 -2.96 13.83 12.04
N PRO A 731 -3.24 14.67 11.02
CA PRO A 731 -4.43 15.54 10.98
C PRO A 731 -5.76 14.81 10.80
N TYR A 732 -5.77 13.62 10.21
CA TYR A 732 -6.99 12.86 9.88
C TYR A 732 -6.83 11.40 10.35
N CYS A 733 -6.74 11.19 11.67
CA CYS A 733 -6.58 9.83 12.23
C CYS A 733 -7.93 9.12 12.38
N ASN A 734 -8.61 8.81 11.26
CA ASN A 734 -9.96 8.24 11.27
C ASN A 734 -10.25 7.29 10.10
N TRP A 735 -9.23 6.70 9.47
CA TRP A 735 -9.45 5.76 8.36
C TRP A 735 -10.14 4.49 8.81
N THR A 736 -10.94 3.93 7.89
CA THR A 736 -11.71 2.70 8.14
C THR A 736 -10.81 1.48 8.30
N LEU A 737 -11.22 0.55 9.14
CA LEU A 737 -10.56 -0.76 9.33
C LEU A 737 -11.03 -1.77 8.27
N ASN A 738 -12.30 -1.75 7.93
CA ASN A 738 -12.89 -2.69 6.97
C ASN A 738 -12.35 -2.50 5.54
N PRO A 739 -12.32 -3.58 4.75
CA PRO A 739 -12.06 -3.49 3.32
C PRO A 739 -13.07 -2.59 2.61
N LYS A 740 -12.65 -1.92 1.56
CA LYS A 740 -13.56 -1.12 0.73
C LYS A 740 -14.56 -2.05 0.01
N SER A 741 -15.85 -1.79 0.19
CA SER A 741 -16.94 -2.65 -0.31
C SER A 741 -17.76 -2.01 -1.44
N SER A 742 -17.44 -0.80 -1.89
CA SER A 742 -18.24 -0.08 -2.88
C SER A 742 -17.39 0.64 -3.93
N GLY A 743 -17.99 0.86 -5.11
CA GLY A 743 -17.38 1.57 -6.22
C GLY A 743 -16.32 0.76 -6.98
N LEU A 744 -15.62 1.45 -7.89
CA LEU A 744 -14.51 0.86 -8.68
C LEU A 744 -13.29 0.53 -7.83
N SER A 745 -13.16 1.18 -6.67
CA SER A 745 -12.08 0.98 -5.71
C SER A 745 -12.38 -0.09 -4.64
N ALA A 746 -13.47 -0.89 -4.80
CA ALA A 746 -13.75 -2.01 -3.90
C ALA A 746 -12.61 -3.02 -3.94
N ASN A 747 -12.26 -3.59 -2.78
CA ASN A 747 -11.27 -4.64 -2.71
C ASN A 747 -11.70 -5.84 -3.56
N ILE A 748 -10.75 -6.44 -4.26
CA ILE A 748 -10.96 -7.67 -5.04
C ILE A 748 -10.36 -8.82 -4.24
N VAL A 749 -11.19 -9.82 -3.97
CA VAL A 749 -10.83 -11.05 -3.29
C VAL A 749 -10.81 -12.17 -4.31
N TRP A 750 -9.71 -12.89 -4.41
CA TRP A 750 -9.61 -14.09 -5.25
C TRP A 750 -10.08 -15.29 -4.43
N ALA A 751 -11.34 -15.60 -4.57
CA ALA A 751 -12.02 -16.66 -3.85
C ALA A 751 -12.00 -17.97 -4.64
N GLU A 752 -11.98 -19.10 -3.94
CA GLU A 752 -11.96 -20.41 -4.54
C GLU A 752 -13.30 -21.10 -4.38
N GLY A 753 -13.95 -21.40 -5.52
CA GLY A 753 -15.24 -22.12 -5.55
C GLY A 753 -14.98 -23.62 -5.69
N THR A 754 -15.20 -24.37 -4.62
CA THR A 754 -14.86 -25.81 -4.57
C THR A 754 -16.07 -26.75 -4.52
N ASP A 755 -17.30 -26.23 -4.49
CA ASP A 755 -18.49 -27.08 -4.30
C ASP A 755 -19.32 -27.37 -5.57
N GLY A 756 -19.44 -28.64 -5.89
CA GLY A 756 -20.43 -29.31 -6.72
C GLY A 756 -20.73 -28.68 -8.07
N GLU A 757 -21.82 -27.90 -8.20
CA GLU A 757 -22.23 -27.34 -9.51
C GLU A 757 -21.36 -26.18 -10.00
N LEU A 758 -20.55 -25.62 -9.12
CA LEU A 758 -19.57 -24.57 -9.40
C LEU A 758 -18.15 -25.13 -9.55
N GLU A 759 -18.02 -26.47 -9.50
CA GLU A 759 -16.78 -27.17 -9.84
C GLU A 759 -16.36 -26.82 -11.27
N GLY A 760 -15.11 -26.40 -11.45
CA GLY A 760 -14.60 -25.91 -12.74
C GLY A 760 -14.49 -24.38 -12.85
N ILE A 761 -15.13 -23.58 -11.99
CA ILE A 761 -14.88 -22.14 -11.93
C ILE A 761 -13.49 -21.87 -11.34
N GLY A 762 -13.03 -22.71 -10.38
CA GLY A 762 -11.74 -22.57 -9.74
C GLY A 762 -11.61 -21.24 -8.99
N ARG A 763 -10.38 -20.71 -8.93
CA ARG A 763 -10.09 -19.41 -8.31
C ARG A 763 -10.64 -18.27 -9.17
N PHE A 764 -11.37 -17.34 -8.54
CA PHE A 764 -12.19 -16.37 -9.21
C PHE A 764 -12.16 -15.00 -8.50
N PRO A 765 -11.98 -13.85 -9.20
CA PRO A 765 -11.99 -12.54 -8.58
C PRO A 765 -13.40 -12.08 -8.26
N VAL A 766 -13.66 -11.78 -6.99
CA VAL A 766 -14.93 -11.26 -6.50
C VAL A 766 -14.70 -9.92 -5.82
N ARG A 767 -15.54 -8.93 -6.10
CA ARG A 767 -15.53 -7.68 -5.38
C ARG A 767 -16.05 -7.89 -3.96
N TYR A 768 -15.29 -7.42 -2.97
CA TYR A 768 -15.65 -7.55 -1.57
C TYR A 768 -17.01 -6.89 -1.28
N LYS A 769 -17.94 -7.67 -0.76
CA LYS A 769 -19.31 -7.27 -0.38
C LYS A 769 -19.76 -8.06 0.83
N THR A 770 -20.71 -7.51 1.59
CA THR A 770 -21.30 -8.20 2.76
C THR A 770 -21.97 -9.52 2.41
N SER A 771 -22.55 -9.64 1.19
CA SER A 771 -23.14 -10.89 0.72
C SER A 771 -22.14 -12.04 0.57
N MET A 772 -20.84 -11.77 0.47
CA MET A 772 -19.80 -12.81 0.51
C MET A 772 -19.79 -13.54 1.85
N GLY A 773 -20.12 -12.86 2.95
CA GLY A 773 -20.15 -13.46 4.30
C GLY A 773 -21.16 -14.61 4.44
N GLU A 774 -22.19 -14.67 3.60
CA GLU A 774 -23.16 -15.77 3.52
C GLU A 774 -23.13 -16.42 2.12
N SER A 775 -21.93 -16.70 1.58
CA SER A 775 -21.71 -17.39 0.32
C SER A 775 -20.74 -18.56 0.49
N LEU A 776 -20.39 -19.26 -0.58
CA LEU A 776 -19.31 -20.25 -0.59
C LEU A 776 -17.95 -19.61 -0.34
N PHE A 777 -17.81 -18.30 -0.58
CA PHE A 777 -16.61 -17.49 -0.38
C PHE A 777 -16.53 -16.86 1.01
N SER A 778 -17.32 -17.33 1.97
CA SER A 778 -17.39 -16.75 3.33
C SER A 778 -16.06 -16.80 4.08
N ALA A 779 -15.28 -17.89 3.95
CA ALA A 779 -13.97 -18.00 4.57
C ALA A 779 -13.02 -16.90 4.05
N ASP A 780 -13.02 -16.62 2.74
CA ASP A 780 -12.22 -15.59 2.12
C ASP A 780 -12.71 -14.18 2.53
N TYR A 781 -14.03 -14.01 2.69
CA TYR A 781 -14.62 -12.75 3.19
C TYR A 781 -14.11 -12.39 4.59
N TYR A 782 -14.19 -13.35 5.53
CA TYR A 782 -13.75 -13.11 6.91
C TYR A 782 -12.23 -12.98 7.01
N ARG A 783 -11.47 -13.76 6.21
CA ARG A 783 -10.01 -13.64 6.13
C ARG A 783 -9.60 -12.25 5.64
N GLU A 784 -10.17 -11.77 4.53
CA GLU A 784 -9.88 -10.44 4.01
C GLU A 784 -10.25 -9.33 5.00
N MET A 785 -11.37 -9.47 5.72
CA MET A 785 -11.76 -8.54 6.77
C MET A 785 -10.71 -8.46 7.88
N ILE A 786 -10.29 -9.61 8.42
CA ILE A 786 -9.30 -9.65 9.50
C ILE A 786 -7.95 -9.10 9.01
N TYR A 787 -7.50 -9.47 7.82
CA TYR A 787 -6.25 -8.97 7.26
C TYR A 787 -6.29 -7.47 6.98
N ALA A 788 -7.43 -6.93 6.57
CA ALA A 788 -7.60 -5.48 6.43
C ALA A 788 -7.51 -4.75 7.78
N HIS A 789 -8.02 -5.35 8.86
CA HIS A 789 -7.85 -4.82 10.22
C HIS A 789 -6.38 -4.83 10.64
N VAL A 790 -5.66 -5.95 10.41
CA VAL A 790 -4.21 -6.03 10.64
C VAL A 790 -3.47 -4.93 9.86
N ASP A 791 -3.73 -4.80 8.56
CA ASP A 791 -3.10 -3.79 7.71
C ASP A 791 -3.33 -2.35 8.22
N ASN A 792 -4.57 -2.03 8.61
CA ASN A 792 -4.93 -0.68 9.06
C ASN A 792 -4.41 -0.36 10.47
N ILE A 793 -4.30 -1.35 11.35
CA ILE A 793 -3.63 -1.21 12.65
C ILE A 793 -2.11 -1.12 12.47
N ASN A 794 -1.51 -1.87 11.54
CA ASN A 794 -0.11 -1.72 11.16
C ASN A 794 0.19 -0.29 10.65
N LEU A 795 -0.72 0.29 9.85
CA LEU A 795 -0.60 1.70 9.45
C LEU A 795 -0.63 2.65 10.65
N LEU A 796 -1.51 2.39 11.62
CA LEU A 796 -1.55 3.17 12.87
C LEU A 796 -0.22 3.01 13.62
N TYR A 797 0.26 1.79 13.82
CA TYR A 797 1.53 1.51 14.48
C TYR A 797 2.70 2.22 13.79
N VAL A 798 2.77 2.17 12.47
CA VAL A 798 3.79 2.89 11.69
C VAL A 798 3.67 4.39 11.94
N ALA A 799 2.47 4.98 11.90
CA ALA A 799 2.27 6.42 12.10
C ALA A 799 2.70 6.88 13.51
N LEU A 800 2.28 6.16 14.55
CA LEU A 800 2.60 6.50 15.94
C LEU A 800 4.11 6.38 16.25
N THR A 801 4.78 5.40 15.65
CA THR A 801 6.20 5.10 15.90
C THR A 801 7.19 5.97 15.11
N ARG A 802 6.71 6.99 14.34
CA ARG A 802 7.60 7.96 13.65
C ARG A 802 8.08 9.08 14.57
N ALA A 803 7.35 9.38 15.64
CA ALA A 803 7.65 10.44 16.57
C ALA A 803 8.84 10.10 17.49
N VAL A 804 9.77 11.05 17.61
CA VAL A 804 10.91 10.95 18.53
C VAL A 804 10.60 11.62 19.86
N GLU A 805 10.06 12.86 19.86
CA GLU A 805 9.89 13.71 21.04
C GLU A 805 8.42 14.05 21.30
N SER A 806 7.66 14.36 20.23
CA SER A 806 6.29 14.82 20.36
C SER A 806 5.37 14.23 19.28
N LEU A 807 4.21 13.74 19.69
CA LEU A 807 3.20 13.11 18.84
C LEU A 807 1.86 13.85 18.98
N HIS A 808 1.28 14.29 17.87
CA HIS A 808 0.00 15.00 17.83
C HIS A 808 -0.98 14.27 16.90
N ILE A 809 -2.08 13.79 17.46
CA ILE A 809 -3.12 13.01 16.79
C ILE A 809 -4.39 13.84 16.73
N PHE A 810 -4.93 14.06 15.53
CA PHE A 810 -6.19 14.78 15.38
C PHE A 810 -7.25 13.83 14.82
N ILE A 811 -8.36 13.71 15.53
CA ILE A 811 -9.48 12.82 15.22
C ILE A 811 -10.71 13.67 14.93
N PRO A 812 -11.28 13.65 13.71
CA PRO A 812 -12.49 14.40 13.41
C PRO A 812 -13.72 13.77 14.05
N GLN A 813 -14.64 14.57 14.61
CA GLN A 813 -15.92 14.13 15.17
C GLN A 813 -16.83 13.48 14.13
N LYS A 814 -16.82 14.00 12.88
CA LYS A 814 -17.48 13.37 11.74
C LYS A 814 -16.50 12.44 11.05
N GLY A 815 -16.55 11.17 11.42
CA GLY A 815 -15.66 10.14 10.89
C GLY A 815 -16.24 9.32 9.74
N ALA A 816 -15.45 8.36 9.26
CA ALA A 816 -15.89 7.33 8.32
C ALA A 816 -17.02 6.48 8.91
N LYS A 817 -17.96 6.05 8.08
CA LYS A 817 -19.02 5.13 8.52
C LYS A 817 -18.39 3.76 8.81
N GLY A 818 -18.71 3.18 9.95
CA GLY A 818 -18.20 1.88 10.40
C GLY A 818 -16.94 1.95 11.26
N PRO A 819 -16.36 0.81 11.65
CA PRO A 819 -15.16 0.74 12.50
C PRO A 819 -13.99 1.51 11.88
N ASN A 820 -13.37 2.40 12.67
CA ASN A 820 -12.24 3.20 12.23
C ASN A 820 -11.23 3.41 13.36
N VAL A 821 -9.99 3.75 13.03
CA VAL A 821 -8.90 3.87 13.99
C VAL A 821 -9.15 4.98 15.02
N GLY A 822 -9.79 6.08 14.64
CA GLY A 822 -10.09 7.19 15.56
C GLY A 822 -11.04 6.77 16.68
N GLN A 823 -12.10 6.02 16.34
CA GLN A 823 -13.02 5.45 17.34
C GLN A 823 -12.30 4.46 18.26
N LEU A 824 -11.43 3.59 17.72
CA LEU A 824 -10.67 2.65 18.55
C LEU A 824 -9.75 3.39 19.54
N ILE A 825 -9.11 4.47 19.12
CA ILE A 825 -8.27 5.27 20.02
C ILE A 825 -9.14 5.88 21.14
N LEU A 826 -10.24 6.54 20.79
CA LEU A 826 -11.09 7.23 21.75
C LEU A 826 -11.81 6.28 22.72
N GLN A 827 -12.21 5.09 22.28
CA GLN A 827 -12.84 4.08 23.13
C GLN A 827 -11.91 3.53 24.22
N ASN A 828 -10.61 3.61 24.02
CA ASN A 828 -9.61 3.11 24.97
C ASN A 828 -9.03 4.19 25.87
N ILE A 829 -9.53 5.43 25.77
CA ILE A 829 -9.17 6.56 26.62
C ILE A 829 -10.38 6.91 27.50
N ALA A 830 -10.20 6.89 28.82
CA ALA A 830 -11.26 7.24 29.77
C ALA A 830 -11.01 8.64 30.34
N PRO A 831 -11.80 9.67 29.97
CA PRO A 831 -11.72 10.99 30.56
C PRO A 831 -12.53 11.03 31.87
N GLU A 832 -11.95 11.59 32.93
CA GLU A 832 -12.58 11.82 34.25
C GLU A 832 -12.16 13.20 34.79
N ASP A 833 -13.09 14.11 35.03
CA ASP A 833 -12.91 15.41 35.76
C ASP A 833 -11.56 16.11 35.55
N GLY A 834 -11.22 16.43 34.30
CA GLY A 834 -9.97 17.11 33.93
C GLY A 834 -8.74 16.20 33.83
N THR A 835 -8.89 14.90 34.05
CA THR A 835 -7.84 13.89 33.86
C THR A 835 -8.22 12.90 32.75
N VAL A 836 -7.23 12.22 32.21
CA VAL A 836 -7.42 11.12 31.27
C VAL A 836 -6.55 9.94 31.68
N ARG A 837 -7.07 8.74 31.49
CA ARG A 837 -6.34 7.50 31.76
C ARG A 837 -6.30 6.60 30.54
N LEU A 838 -5.10 6.06 30.26
CA LEU A 838 -4.85 5.03 29.26
C LEU A 838 -4.07 3.90 29.90
N ASP A 839 -4.76 2.84 30.33
CA ASP A 839 -4.13 1.64 30.91
C ASP A 839 -3.11 1.97 32.04
N GLY A 840 -3.47 2.87 32.97
CA GLY A 840 -2.61 3.33 34.06
C GLY A 840 -1.63 4.44 33.70
N LEU A 841 -1.58 4.93 32.46
CA LEU A 841 -0.90 6.16 32.11
C LEU A 841 -1.87 7.33 32.32
N GLU A 842 -1.48 8.28 33.14
CA GLU A 842 -2.31 9.45 33.47
C GLU A 842 -1.90 10.65 32.60
N GLY A 843 -2.89 11.47 32.26
CA GLY A 843 -2.74 12.69 31.49
C GLY A 843 -3.79 13.74 31.90
N SER A 844 -3.81 14.88 31.23
CA SER A 844 -4.81 15.93 31.37
C SER A 844 -5.86 15.85 30.28
N TYR A 845 -7.09 16.22 30.65
CA TYR A 845 -8.23 16.31 29.71
C TYR A 845 -8.81 17.73 29.81
N SER A 846 -9.06 18.33 28.68
CA SER A 846 -9.76 19.59 28.55
C SER A 846 -10.75 19.54 27.39
N ARG A 847 -11.86 20.28 27.55
CA ARG A 847 -12.89 20.36 26.51
C ARG A 847 -13.27 21.82 26.30
N ASP A 848 -13.31 22.24 25.07
CA ASP A 848 -13.90 23.51 24.64
C ASP A 848 -15.05 23.26 23.66
N GLU A 849 -15.65 24.35 23.10
CA GLU A 849 -16.78 24.23 22.17
C GLU A 849 -16.42 23.53 20.84
N ALA A 850 -15.15 23.57 20.43
CA ALA A 850 -14.68 23.09 19.13
C ALA A 850 -13.95 21.74 19.23
N ALA A 851 -13.35 21.42 20.39
CA ALA A 851 -12.49 20.25 20.52
C ALA A 851 -12.42 19.69 21.95
N GLU A 852 -12.18 18.40 22.05
CA GLU A 852 -11.75 17.70 23.25
C GLU A 852 -10.27 17.38 23.12
N THR A 853 -9.48 17.71 24.10
CA THR A 853 -8.03 17.55 24.08
C THR A 853 -7.57 16.65 25.22
N TYR A 854 -6.77 15.66 24.89
CA TYR A 854 -6.16 14.70 25.80
C TYR A 854 -4.64 14.84 25.69
N GLU A 855 -3.96 15.11 26.81
CA GLU A 855 -2.53 15.38 26.83
C GLU A 855 -1.82 14.46 27.83
N PHE A 856 -0.72 13.85 27.38
CA PHE A 856 0.15 13.01 28.18
C PHE A 856 1.54 13.63 28.22
N GLY A 857 2.07 13.87 29.42
CA GLY A 857 3.37 14.51 29.62
C GLY A 857 3.31 16.03 29.55
N GLU A 858 4.48 16.67 29.63
CA GLU A 858 4.64 18.12 29.60
C GLU A 858 5.05 18.58 28.21
N PHE A 859 4.37 19.60 27.66
CA PHE A 859 4.70 20.19 26.37
C PHE A 859 5.95 21.05 26.49
N ALA A 860 7.13 20.45 26.36
CA ALA A 860 8.45 21.06 26.44
C ALA A 860 8.98 21.50 25.05
N GLY A 861 10.09 22.24 25.05
CA GLY A 861 10.84 22.57 23.84
C GLY A 861 11.67 21.38 23.32
N PRO A 862 12.32 21.53 22.14
CA PRO A 862 13.07 20.45 21.50
C PRO A 862 14.30 20.05 22.33
N GLU A 863 14.60 18.74 22.31
CA GLU A 863 15.88 18.23 22.80
C GLU A 863 17.04 18.83 21.99
N PRO A 864 18.17 19.17 22.66
CA PRO A 864 19.36 19.61 21.97
C PRO A 864 19.81 18.59 20.93
N ASP A 865 20.27 19.07 19.76
CA ASP A 865 20.83 18.19 18.74
C ASP A 865 22.19 17.62 19.21
N THR A 866 22.17 16.58 20.06
CA THR A 866 23.37 15.90 20.58
C THR A 866 24.14 15.14 19.52
N HIS A 867 23.48 14.84 18.39
CA HIS A 867 24.11 14.34 17.19
C HIS A 867 24.09 15.44 16.11
N ARG A 868 24.99 16.41 16.17
CA ARG A 868 25.57 16.84 14.93
C ARG A 868 26.11 15.56 14.30
N LYS A 869 25.36 14.96 13.37
CA LYS A 869 25.94 14.06 12.37
C LYS A 869 27.14 14.84 11.88
N ALA A 870 28.35 14.35 12.18
CA ALA A 870 29.53 14.89 11.56
C ALA A 870 29.11 15.01 10.10
N LYS A 871 29.08 16.25 9.55
CA LYS A 871 28.83 16.45 8.12
C LYS A 871 29.65 15.35 7.48
N ALA A 872 29.03 14.48 6.69
CA ALA A 872 29.73 13.44 5.99
C ALA A 872 30.96 14.14 5.46
N ALA A 873 32.13 13.78 5.97
CA ALA A 873 33.32 14.47 5.59
C ALA A 873 33.32 14.29 4.08
N HIS A 874 33.03 15.35 3.34
CA HIS A 874 33.32 15.38 1.94
C HIS A 874 34.83 15.07 1.93
N VAL A 875 35.14 13.81 1.62
CA VAL A 875 36.52 13.44 1.30
C VAL A 875 36.81 14.27 0.05
N LEU A 876 37.31 15.46 0.27
CA LEU A 876 37.85 16.22 -0.81
C LEU A 876 38.94 15.35 -1.40
N LEU A 877 38.96 15.17 -2.72
CA LEU A 877 39.98 14.44 -3.47
C LEU A 877 41.40 14.93 -3.12
N GLY A 878 41.53 16.10 -2.45
CA GLY A 878 42.80 16.64 -1.90
C GLY A 878 43.32 15.94 -0.64
N ASP A 879 42.54 15.14 0.07
CA ASP A 879 42.98 14.37 1.25
C ASP A 879 43.62 13.00 0.92
N TYR A 880 43.63 12.64 -0.35
CA TYR A 880 44.45 11.52 -0.81
C TYR A 880 45.89 12.01 -0.93
N PRO A 881 46.89 11.35 -0.31
CA PRO A 881 48.30 11.63 -0.60
C PRO A 881 48.45 11.40 -2.11
N THR A 882 48.59 12.48 -2.87
CA THR A 882 49.04 12.40 -4.26
C THR A 882 50.38 11.73 -4.22
N SER A 883 50.40 10.42 -4.53
CA SER A 883 51.64 9.74 -4.82
C SER A 883 52.31 10.51 -5.98
N GLU A 884 53.45 11.04 -5.74
CA GLU A 884 54.38 11.67 -6.61
C GLU A 884 53.95 12.12 -8.03
N PRO A 885 54.47 13.27 -8.52
CA PRO A 885 54.01 13.92 -9.76
C PRO A 885 54.37 13.17 -11.06
N GLN A 886 54.52 11.87 -11.04
CA GLN A 886 54.91 11.07 -12.20
C GLN A 886 53.78 10.41 -12.96
N LEU A 887 52.53 10.45 -12.49
CA LEU A 887 51.36 10.01 -13.24
C LEU A 887 50.78 11.20 -14.04
N GLN A 888 51.56 11.69 -15.03
CA GLN A 888 50.92 12.39 -16.14
C GLN A 888 50.12 11.38 -16.95
N LEU A 889 48.77 11.34 -16.73
CA LEU A 889 47.87 10.75 -17.68
C LEU A 889 48.03 11.46 -19.04
N ARG A 890 48.84 10.91 -19.95
CA ARG A 890 48.79 11.24 -21.36
C ARG A 890 47.45 10.73 -21.89
N LEU A 891 46.46 11.60 -21.88
CA LEU A 891 45.26 11.44 -22.73
C LEU A 891 45.77 11.57 -24.19
N GLN A 892 46.15 10.46 -24.80
CA GLN A 892 46.21 10.40 -26.27
C GLN A 892 44.77 10.50 -26.75
N SER A 893 44.43 11.59 -27.40
CA SER A 893 43.16 11.70 -28.11
C SER A 893 43.14 10.63 -29.20
N ALA A 894 42.07 9.82 -29.21
CA ALA A 894 41.79 8.80 -30.22
C ALA A 894 41.48 9.39 -31.62
N SER A 895 41.90 10.63 -31.91
CA SER A 895 41.66 11.31 -33.19
C SER A 895 42.90 11.32 -34.13
N GLN A 896 43.91 10.47 -33.84
CA GLN A 896 45.01 10.25 -34.78
C GLN A 896 45.32 8.76 -34.88
N GLN A 897 44.36 8.03 -35.49
CA GLN A 897 44.55 6.83 -36.32
C GLN A 897 43.40 6.68 -37.30
#